data_7f9b0cc0b76539da8fd0df5546c0bd27
#
_entry.id   7f9b0cc0b76539da8fd0df5546c0bd27
#
_cell.length_a   1.000
_cell.length_b   1.000
_cell.length_c   1.000
_cell.angle_alpha   90.00
_cell.angle_beta   90.00
_cell.angle_gamma   90.00
#
_symmetry.space_group_name_H-M   'P 1'
#
loop_
_entity.id
_entity.type
_entity.pdbx_description
1 polymer ?
#
loop_
_entity_poly.entity_id
_entity_poly.type
_entity_poly.pdbx_seq_one_letter_code
_entity_poly.pdbx_strand_id
1 'polypeptide(L)'
;SGSDSVNALWVLDVASGMERLVGDPRMLLATDDGGDLPPEERARRERTRESGGGITAYATDHAGKVAAFALSGRLFAAGLLSGFARPIDVAGPVFDPRPDPTARRIAYSSGRLLCLAELDGTWRVLAGGDPAEPDTVTWGSADFIAAEEMHRFRGYWWSPDGNTIATCRVDTAPVSEWNIADPANPATPSRTVRYPAAGTDNATVSLHLLGLNGSRTDVDWDQEFFPYIASVNWTTAGLIMHVQSRDQRGTMTLQVNEITGETEVLDHDYDDAWVELVPGTPRLLNDGTLVAAADRDGARRLLVSGQPVTPTDLQVRSVLSATPNAITFTANAIDDATSLHVWRRHADGRLVALTDEPGVHWMTEGGSTTVVRSASMDEPGATVTVSSANDTTPAHTIESFAESPLVAPNIQFFRTDETGLSVALLLPHDHATTYGGGRLPVLLDPYGGPHALRVQCANNAFVASQWFADQGFAVVVTDGRGTPGRGSVWERAVSGDLATVPLNDQIEALQFVARKTSHLDLRRVAIRGWSFGGYLAALAVLRRPDVFHTAIAGAPVTEWRLYDTHYTERYLGDPNTQSEQYDASSLLPLASDLQRPLLLIHGLADDNVVAAHTLQLSSALLAAGRTHEVLPLVGVTHMTPQEQVAENLLLHQLDFLRRSLPSPA
;
A
#
# COMPACT_ATOMS: atom_id res chain seq x y z
N SER A 1 -9.78 16.25 9.12
CA SER A 1 -10.19 15.73 10.44
C SER A 1 -11.39 14.85 10.26
N GLY A 2 -11.60 13.88 11.16
CA GLY A 2 -12.74 12.98 11.10
C GLY A 2 -14.11 13.64 11.34
N SER A 3 -14.18 14.91 11.74
CA SER A 3 -15.41 15.69 11.79
C SER A 3 -15.81 16.27 10.43
N ASP A 4 -14.97 16.12 9.41
CA ASP A 4 -15.18 16.67 8.09
C ASP A 4 -14.63 15.72 7.02
N SER A 5 -15.44 15.37 6.02
CA SER A 5 -15.05 14.54 4.88
C SER A 5 -14.07 15.24 3.91
N VAL A 6 -13.82 16.52 4.08
CA VAL A 6 -12.94 17.33 3.24
C VAL A 6 -11.67 17.70 3.98
N ASN A 7 -10.54 17.16 3.55
CA ASN A 7 -9.23 17.44 4.12
C ASN A 7 -8.76 18.85 3.77
N ALA A 8 -8.29 19.59 4.77
CA ALA A 8 -7.71 20.93 4.64
C ALA A 8 -6.22 20.91 5.01
N LEU A 9 -5.47 21.92 4.57
CA LEU A 9 -4.05 22.06 4.90
C LEU A 9 -3.89 22.95 6.13
N TRP A 10 -3.24 22.38 7.16
CA TRP A 10 -2.95 23.06 8.42
C TRP A 10 -1.45 23.15 8.66
N VAL A 11 -1.03 24.14 9.43
CA VAL A 11 0.33 24.31 9.92
C VAL A 11 0.30 24.43 11.44
N LEU A 12 1.12 23.62 12.10
CA LEU A 12 1.39 23.72 13.53
C LEU A 12 2.70 24.51 13.73
N ASP A 13 2.64 25.61 14.49
CA ASP A 13 3.84 26.25 15.03
C ASP A 13 4.29 25.49 16.28
N VAL A 14 5.42 24.78 16.17
CA VAL A 14 5.89 23.86 17.21
C VAL A 14 6.25 24.58 18.50
N ALA A 15 6.76 25.82 18.42
CA ALA A 15 7.19 26.56 19.60
C ALA A 15 6.00 27.10 20.43
N SER A 16 4.92 27.51 19.77
CA SER A 16 3.73 28.04 20.44
C SER A 16 2.63 27.00 20.64
N GLY A 17 2.67 25.87 19.93
CA GLY A 17 1.60 24.88 19.88
C GLY A 17 0.36 25.37 19.10
N MET A 18 0.46 26.51 18.39
CA MET A 18 -0.69 27.07 17.65
C MET A 18 -0.86 26.40 16.29
N GLU A 19 -2.05 25.91 16.03
CA GLU A 19 -2.48 25.42 14.73
C GLU A 19 -3.13 26.53 13.90
N ARG A 20 -2.82 26.56 12.62
CA ARG A 20 -3.36 27.54 11.67
C ARG A 20 -3.82 26.86 10.39
N LEU A 21 -5.06 27.15 9.99
CA LEU A 21 -5.59 26.74 8.70
C LEU A 21 -4.92 27.57 7.59
N VAL A 22 -4.32 26.89 6.62
CA VAL A 22 -3.56 27.49 5.52
C VAL A 22 -4.30 27.34 4.19
N GLY A 23 -4.99 26.22 3.99
CA GLY A 23 -5.78 25.97 2.79
C GLY A 23 -7.08 25.23 3.12
N ASP A 24 -8.21 25.90 2.94
CA ASP A 24 -9.54 25.31 3.01
C ASP A 24 -10.05 25.06 1.57
N PRO A 25 -10.29 23.82 1.16
CA PRO A 25 -10.80 23.52 -0.18
C PRO A 25 -12.08 24.25 -0.54
N ARG A 26 -12.98 24.45 0.42
CA ARG A 26 -14.26 25.16 0.20
C ARG A 26 -14.06 26.63 -0.12
N MET A 27 -13.04 27.24 0.49
CA MET A 27 -12.68 28.64 0.22
C MET A 27 -11.90 28.76 -1.09
N LEU A 28 -11.07 27.78 -1.42
CA LEU A 28 -10.21 27.78 -2.60
C LEU A 28 -10.97 27.49 -3.90
N LEU A 29 -12.02 26.66 -3.81
CA LEU A 29 -12.85 26.28 -4.95
C LEU A 29 -14.18 27.05 -5.01
N ALA A 30 -14.33 28.19 -4.41
CA ALA A 30 -15.49 29.03 -4.11
C ALA A 30 -16.78 28.89 -4.99
N THR A 31 -16.78 28.14 -6.07
CA THR A 31 -17.92 27.90 -6.98
C THR A 31 -17.87 26.55 -7.69
N ASP A 32 -16.97 25.62 -7.31
CA ASP A 32 -16.81 24.39 -8.05
C ASP A 32 -17.38 23.21 -7.26
N ASP A 33 -18.38 22.69 -7.75
CA ASP A 33 -19.19 21.54 -7.43
C ASP A 33 -18.47 20.27 -7.87
N GLY A 34 -17.35 19.94 -7.24
CA GLY A 34 -16.77 18.61 -7.27
C GLY A 34 -16.62 17.99 -8.67
N GLY A 35 -15.99 18.70 -9.59
CA GLY A 35 -15.67 18.13 -10.91
C GLY A 35 -14.93 16.80 -10.81
N ASP A 36 -15.09 15.92 -11.79
CA ASP A 36 -14.41 14.64 -11.86
C ASP A 36 -12.90 14.79 -11.64
N LEU A 37 -12.34 13.98 -10.75
CA LEU A 37 -10.90 13.95 -10.52
C LEU A 37 -10.15 13.61 -11.80
N PRO A 38 -9.00 14.27 -12.08
CA PRO A 38 -8.12 13.85 -13.16
C PRO A 38 -7.81 12.35 -13.09
N PRO A 39 -7.66 11.66 -14.23
CA PRO A 39 -7.40 10.22 -14.25
C PRO A 39 -6.18 9.80 -13.41
N GLU A 40 -5.12 10.60 -13.43
CA GLU A 40 -3.88 10.34 -12.69
C GLU A 40 -4.10 10.45 -11.16
N GLU A 41 -4.86 11.46 -10.72
CA GLU A 41 -5.21 11.62 -9.30
C GLU A 41 -6.16 10.51 -8.83
N ARG A 42 -7.11 10.11 -9.66
CA ARG A 42 -7.98 8.97 -9.37
C ARG A 42 -7.16 7.68 -9.21
N ALA A 43 -6.23 7.41 -10.14
CA ALA A 43 -5.34 6.26 -10.08
C ALA A 43 -4.43 6.30 -8.84
N ARG A 44 -3.86 7.47 -8.49
CA ARG A 44 -3.06 7.61 -7.26
C ARG A 44 -3.88 7.30 -6.02
N ARG A 45 -5.09 7.86 -5.88
CA ARG A 45 -5.96 7.63 -4.72
C ARG A 45 -6.34 6.16 -4.59
N GLU A 46 -6.64 5.51 -5.70
CA GLU A 46 -6.94 4.07 -5.70
C GLU A 46 -5.76 3.26 -5.15
N ARG A 47 -4.54 3.52 -5.62
CA ARG A 47 -3.32 2.80 -5.19
C ARG A 47 -2.87 3.16 -3.78
N THR A 48 -3.09 4.42 -3.34
CA THR A 48 -2.79 4.83 -1.95
C THR A 48 -3.93 4.51 -0.97
N ARG A 49 -5.05 3.94 -1.47
CA ARG A 49 -6.27 3.68 -0.68
C ARG A 49 -6.81 4.95 -0.02
N GLU A 50 -6.68 6.10 -0.69
CA GLU A 50 -7.12 7.41 -0.21
C GLU A 50 -8.57 7.69 -0.62
N SER A 51 -9.47 7.74 0.36
CA SER A 51 -10.90 8.01 0.17
C SER A 51 -11.32 9.43 0.55
N GLY A 52 -10.42 10.22 1.16
CA GLY A 52 -10.71 11.56 1.62
C GLY A 52 -10.97 12.55 0.47
N GLY A 53 -11.86 13.51 0.69
CA GLY A 53 -12.04 14.67 -0.19
C GLY A 53 -11.02 15.78 0.09
N GLY A 54 -10.97 16.80 -0.77
CA GLY A 54 -10.14 17.99 -0.56
C GLY A 54 -8.65 17.78 -0.83
N ILE A 55 -7.79 18.35 0.04
CA ILE A 55 -6.32 18.29 -0.08
C ILE A 55 -5.81 16.98 0.52
N THR A 56 -5.56 15.98 -0.32
CA THR A 56 -5.11 14.65 0.08
C THR A 56 -3.61 14.43 -0.07
N ALA A 57 -2.93 15.30 -0.82
CA ALA A 57 -1.49 15.26 -0.99
C ALA A 57 -0.93 16.68 -1.15
N TYR A 58 0.27 16.89 -0.66
CA TYR A 58 1.05 18.12 -0.86
C TYR A 58 2.55 17.81 -0.83
N ALA A 59 3.34 18.70 -1.38
CA ALA A 59 4.79 18.68 -1.25
C ALA A 59 5.32 20.04 -0.81
N THR A 60 6.47 20.04 -0.11
CA THR A 60 7.11 21.29 0.35
C THR A 60 8.48 21.46 -0.30
N ASP A 61 8.98 22.71 -0.32
CA ASP A 61 10.40 22.98 -0.54
C ASP A 61 11.25 22.43 0.62
N HIS A 62 12.57 22.39 0.43
CA HIS A 62 13.47 21.84 1.44
C HIS A 62 13.41 22.54 2.81
N ALA A 63 13.15 23.83 2.82
CA ALA A 63 13.08 24.64 4.05
C ALA A 63 11.67 24.72 4.66
N GLY A 64 10.66 24.08 4.06
CA GLY A 64 9.28 24.14 4.53
C GLY A 64 8.64 25.53 4.47
N LYS A 65 8.99 26.36 3.47
CA LYS A 65 8.46 27.72 3.30
C LYS A 65 7.21 27.74 2.44
N VAL A 66 7.16 26.91 1.42
CA VAL A 66 6.08 26.81 0.44
C VAL A 66 5.60 25.36 0.36
N ALA A 67 4.29 25.18 0.45
CA ALA A 67 3.64 23.93 0.06
C ALA A 67 2.96 24.11 -1.30
N ALA A 68 3.03 23.08 -2.15
CA ALA A 68 2.25 22.99 -3.38
C ALA A 68 1.34 21.77 -3.33
N PHE A 69 0.13 21.92 -3.87
CA PHE A 69 -0.83 20.82 -3.96
C PHE A 69 -1.76 20.99 -5.17
N ALA A 70 -2.30 19.89 -5.63
CA ALA A 70 -3.37 19.88 -6.61
C ALA A 70 -4.72 19.74 -5.92
N LEU A 71 -5.71 20.52 -6.38
CA LEU A 71 -7.09 20.43 -5.90
C LEU A 71 -8.01 20.57 -7.12
N SER A 72 -8.82 19.55 -7.41
CA SER A 72 -9.67 19.47 -8.62
C SER A 72 -8.89 19.77 -9.90
N GLY A 73 -7.67 19.23 -10.03
CA GLY A 73 -6.80 19.42 -11.21
C GLY A 73 -6.23 20.85 -11.37
N ARG A 74 -6.35 21.72 -10.38
CA ARG A 74 -5.77 23.07 -10.35
C ARG A 74 -4.58 23.13 -9.41
N LEU A 75 -3.59 23.97 -9.75
CA LEU A 75 -2.39 24.20 -8.93
C LEU A 75 -2.66 25.24 -7.86
N PHE A 76 -2.25 24.91 -6.63
CA PHE A 76 -2.22 25.84 -5.51
C PHE A 76 -0.85 25.85 -4.85
N ALA A 77 -0.46 27.03 -4.37
CA ALA A 77 0.72 27.21 -3.52
C ALA A 77 0.34 27.93 -2.23
N ALA A 78 0.94 27.49 -1.13
CA ALA A 78 0.71 28.05 0.19
C ALA A 78 2.02 28.46 0.86
N GLY A 79 2.10 29.69 1.35
CA GLY A 79 3.19 30.15 2.21
C GLY A 79 3.01 29.60 3.64
N LEU A 80 3.87 28.70 4.08
CA LEU A 80 3.68 27.99 5.35
C LEU A 80 3.98 28.84 6.58
N LEU A 81 4.83 29.87 6.47
CA LEU A 81 5.19 30.71 7.62
C LEU A 81 4.12 31.76 7.98
N SER A 82 3.52 32.42 6.99
CA SER A 82 2.60 33.55 7.25
C SER A 82 1.49 33.71 6.20
N GLY A 83 1.48 32.83 5.17
CA GLY A 83 0.59 32.96 4.02
C GLY A 83 -0.64 32.04 4.12
N PHE A 84 -1.51 32.23 3.14
CA PHE A 84 -2.60 31.33 2.84
C PHE A 84 -2.37 30.70 1.48
N ALA A 85 -3.09 29.62 1.20
CA ALA A 85 -3.07 29.00 -0.12
C ALA A 85 -3.73 29.94 -1.14
N ARG A 86 -3.14 29.99 -2.34
CA ARG A 86 -3.66 30.73 -3.48
C ARG A 86 -3.53 29.90 -4.76
N PRO A 87 -4.41 30.06 -5.71
CA PRO A 87 -4.27 29.42 -7.01
C PRO A 87 -3.05 29.98 -7.76
N ILE A 88 -2.42 29.12 -8.55
CA ILE A 88 -1.44 29.47 -9.57
C ILE A 88 -2.09 29.13 -10.92
N ASP A 89 -2.23 30.13 -11.78
CA ASP A 89 -2.91 29.98 -13.06
C ASP A 89 -1.95 29.31 -14.07
N VAL A 90 -2.20 28.03 -14.34
CA VAL A 90 -1.41 27.20 -15.26
C VAL A 90 -2.33 26.30 -16.09
N ALA A 91 -1.82 25.76 -17.19
CA ALA A 91 -2.56 24.73 -17.91
C ALA A 91 -2.63 23.44 -17.06
N GLY A 92 -3.81 22.86 -17.00
CA GLY A 92 -4.12 21.62 -16.28
C GLY A 92 -4.61 20.51 -17.20
N PRO A 93 -4.98 19.36 -16.64
CA PRO A 93 -5.08 19.09 -15.20
C PRO A 93 -3.72 18.93 -14.53
N VAL A 94 -3.58 19.45 -13.33
CA VAL A 94 -2.34 19.38 -12.53
C VAL A 94 -2.34 18.13 -11.67
N PHE A 95 -1.22 17.42 -11.70
CA PHE A 95 -0.95 16.25 -10.88
C PHE A 95 0.45 16.33 -10.26
N ASP A 96 0.61 15.83 -9.02
CA ASP A 96 1.87 15.73 -8.26
C ASP A 96 2.75 17.01 -8.29
N PRO A 97 2.22 18.20 -7.91
CA PRO A 97 3.00 19.42 -7.94
C PRO A 97 4.03 19.44 -6.80
N ARG A 98 5.30 19.81 -7.14
CA ARG A 98 6.41 19.84 -6.20
C ARG A 98 7.22 21.12 -6.33
N PRO A 99 7.35 21.91 -5.25
CA PRO A 99 8.24 23.05 -5.23
C PRO A 99 9.70 22.61 -5.45
N ASP A 100 10.48 23.47 -6.11
CA ASP A 100 11.92 23.31 -6.14
C ASP A 100 12.53 23.53 -4.74
N PRO A 101 13.75 23.03 -4.43
CA PRO A 101 14.37 23.19 -3.12
C PRO A 101 14.54 24.65 -2.67
N THR A 102 14.49 25.61 -3.60
CA THR A 102 14.66 27.05 -3.34
C THR A 102 13.34 27.80 -3.16
N ALA A 103 12.19 27.13 -3.28
CA ALA A 103 10.83 27.69 -3.16
C ALA A 103 10.50 28.79 -4.21
N ARG A 104 11.09 28.73 -5.41
CA ARG A 104 10.83 29.70 -6.48
C ARG A 104 9.87 29.17 -7.53
N ARG A 105 9.92 27.86 -7.79
CA ARG A 105 9.23 27.21 -8.90
C ARG A 105 8.52 25.95 -8.41
N ILE A 106 7.53 25.52 -9.18
CA ILE A 106 6.79 24.29 -8.95
C ILE A 106 6.84 23.47 -10.25
N ALA A 107 7.40 22.27 -10.20
CA ALA A 107 7.21 21.31 -11.28
C ALA A 107 5.91 20.53 -11.04
N TYR A 108 5.24 20.10 -12.11
CA TYR A 108 4.02 19.31 -12.05
C TYR A 108 3.81 18.49 -13.32
N SER A 109 3.09 17.39 -13.21
CA SER A 109 2.65 16.60 -14.37
C SER A 109 1.27 17.07 -14.83
N SER A 110 1.03 17.06 -16.15
CA SER A 110 -0.26 17.37 -16.76
C SER A 110 -0.49 16.47 -17.99
N GLY A 111 -1.29 15.42 -17.81
CA GLY A 111 -1.45 14.39 -18.84
C GLY A 111 -0.10 13.78 -19.22
N ARG A 112 0.31 13.94 -20.49
CA ARG A 112 1.61 13.43 -20.98
C ARG A 112 2.82 14.31 -20.61
N LEU A 113 2.60 15.51 -20.09
CA LEU A 113 3.59 16.56 -19.99
C LEU A 113 4.20 16.64 -18.59
N LEU A 114 5.51 16.91 -18.52
CA LEU A 114 6.14 17.50 -17.36
C LEU A 114 6.26 19.00 -17.58
N CYS A 115 5.70 19.78 -16.65
CA CYS A 115 5.61 21.23 -16.71
C CYS A 115 6.34 21.90 -15.56
N LEU A 116 6.70 23.18 -15.75
CA LEU A 116 7.29 24.06 -14.76
C LEU A 116 6.50 25.34 -14.66
N ALA A 117 6.13 25.75 -13.45
CA ALA A 117 5.50 27.03 -13.15
C ALA A 117 6.37 27.86 -12.22
N GLU A 118 6.44 29.18 -12.51
CA GLU A 118 6.88 30.19 -11.54
C GLU A 118 5.70 30.54 -10.60
N LEU A 119 5.99 31.08 -9.44
CA LEU A 119 4.93 31.44 -8.48
C LEU A 119 4.01 32.59 -8.96
N ASP A 120 4.38 33.34 -10.00
CA ASP A 120 3.54 34.37 -10.63
C ASP A 120 2.55 33.85 -11.66
N GLY A 121 2.58 32.52 -11.96
CA GLY A 121 1.71 31.87 -12.94
C GLY A 121 2.34 31.73 -14.34
N THR A 122 3.53 32.26 -14.57
CA THR A 122 4.27 31.96 -15.81
C THR A 122 4.65 30.49 -15.83
N TRP A 123 4.30 29.76 -16.90
CA TRP A 123 4.58 28.34 -16.99
C TRP A 123 5.10 27.92 -18.36
N ARG A 124 5.76 26.77 -18.43
CA ARG A 124 6.24 26.15 -19.67
C ARG A 124 6.30 24.64 -19.57
N VAL A 125 6.26 23.97 -20.73
CA VAL A 125 6.52 22.52 -20.84
C VAL A 125 8.02 22.28 -20.77
N LEU A 126 8.43 21.29 -19.97
CA LEU A 126 9.82 20.78 -19.90
C LEU A 126 10.01 19.55 -20.77
N ALA A 127 9.03 18.64 -20.82
CA ALA A 127 9.08 17.41 -21.62
C ALA A 127 7.66 16.96 -22.02
N GLY A 128 7.57 16.12 -23.07
CA GLY A 128 6.31 15.55 -23.60
C GLY A 128 5.60 16.48 -24.60
N GLY A 129 6.16 17.62 -24.94
CA GLY A 129 5.56 18.59 -25.88
C GLY A 129 5.88 18.33 -27.34
N ASP A 130 6.64 17.31 -27.69
CA ASP A 130 6.96 16.96 -29.08
C ASP A 130 5.74 16.30 -29.76
N PRO A 131 5.16 16.90 -30.84
CA PRO A 131 4.07 16.29 -31.57
C PRO A 131 4.40 14.95 -32.25
N ALA A 132 5.69 14.65 -32.43
CA ALA A 132 6.13 13.38 -33.02
C ALA A 132 6.19 12.25 -31.98
N GLU A 133 6.11 12.56 -30.69
CA GLU A 133 6.12 11.56 -29.63
C GLU A 133 4.74 10.87 -29.52
N PRO A 134 4.69 9.52 -29.46
CA PRO A 134 3.43 8.79 -29.37
C PRO A 134 2.57 9.18 -28.16
N ASP A 135 1.26 9.07 -28.28
CA ASP A 135 0.31 9.34 -27.19
C ASP A 135 0.43 8.36 -26.03
N THR A 136 1.11 7.23 -26.22
CA THR A 136 1.44 6.23 -25.19
C THR A 136 2.57 6.66 -24.26
N VAL A 137 3.25 7.77 -24.58
CA VAL A 137 4.39 8.27 -23.81
C VAL A 137 3.95 9.36 -22.83
N THR A 138 4.38 9.22 -21.58
CA THR A 138 4.20 10.22 -20.51
C THR A 138 5.53 10.61 -19.88
N TRP A 139 5.61 11.82 -19.36
CA TRP A 139 6.79 12.34 -18.65
C TRP A 139 6.44 12.79 -17.24
N GLY A 140 7.28 12.46 -16.28
CA GLY A 140 7.10 12.87 -14.89
C GLY A 140 6.05 12.07 -14.12
N SER A 141 5.54 10.98 -14.70
CA SER A 141 4.59 10.08 -14.06
C SER A 141 5.23 8.74 -13.73
N ALA A 142 4.70 8.03 -12.73
CA ALA A 142 5.04 6.64 -12.48
C ALA A 142 4.29 5.73 -13.47
N ASP A 143 4.91 4.62 -13.86
CA ASP A 143 4.22 3.51 -14.52
C ASP A 143 3.33 2.74 -13.53
N PHE A 144 2.48 1.85 -14.07
CA PHE A 144 1.53 1.07 -13.25
C PHE A 144 2.24 0.26 -12.16
N ILE A 145 3.26 -0.51 -12.54
CA ILE A 145 4.00 -1.38 -11.61
C ILE A 145 4.68 -0.59 -10.50
N ALA A 146 5.34 0.50 -10.84
CA ALA A 146 5.98 1.35 -9.84
C ALA A 146 5.00 1.92 -8.82
N ALA A 147 3.81 2.33 -9.27
CA ALA A 147 2.79 2.90 -8.42
C ALA A 147 2.05 1.86 -7.57
N GLU A 148 1.70 0.69 -8.13
CA GLU A 148 0.95 -0.33 -7.41
C GLU A 148 1.85 -1.16 -6.48
N GLU A 149 3.04 -1.59 -6.96
CA GLU A 149 3.82 -2.62 -6.30
C GLU A 149 5.10 -2.11 -5.60
N MET A 150 5.63 -0.94 -6.02
CA MET A 150 6.88 -0.40 -5.48
C MET A 150 6.70 0.84 -4.60
N HIS A 151 5.45 1.27 -4.35
CA HIS A 151 5.15 2.51 -3.62
C HIS A 151 5.83 3.75 -4.20
N ARG A 152 6.16 3.74 -5.49
CA ARG A 152 6.74 4.87 -6.21
C ARG A 152 5.66 5.58 -7.02
N PHE A 153 4.98 6.56 -6.36
CA PHE A 153 3.84 7.28 -6.95
C PHE A 153 4.25 8.47 -7.82
N ARG A 154 5.54 8.83 -7.86
CA ARG A 154 6.06 9.95 -8.64
C ARG A 154 7.02 9.52 -9.72
N GLY A 155 7.15 10.36 -10.76
CA GLY A 155 8.07 10.10 -11.88
C GLY A 155 9.13 11.19 -12.06
N TYR A 156 9.32 12.13 -11.12
CA TYR A 156 10.38 13.14 -11.24
C TYR A 156 10.92 13.63 -9.88
N TRP A 157 12.17 14.13 -9.89
CA TRP A 157 12.91 14.53 -8.69
C TRP A 157 13.75 15.75 -9.00
N TRP A 158 13.68 16.78 -8.15
CA TRP A 158 14.53 17.95 -8.22
C TRP A 158 15.96 17.65 -7.79
N SER A 159 16.95 18.23 -8.49
CA SER A 159 18.32 18.34 -7.98
C SER A 159 18.36 19.23 -6.73
N PRO A 160 19.29 19.01 -5.79
CA PRO A 160 19.40 19.82 -4.58
C PRO A 160 19.55 21.33 -4.82
N ASP A 161 20.13 21.74 -5.94
CA ASP A 161 20.29 23.14 -6.36
C ASP A 161 19.09 23.72 -7.10
N GLY A 162 18.09 22.88 -7.45
CA GLY A 162 16.86 23.29 -8.16
C GLY A 162 17.06 23.69 -9.63
N ASN A 163 18.16 23.27 -10.27
CA ASN A 163 18.43 23.62 -11.66
C ASN A 163 18.22 22.48 -12.65
N THR A 164 18.09 21.25 -12.16
CA THR A 164 17.87 20.04 -12.96
C THR A 164 16.74 19.21 -12.35
N ILE A 165 16.01 18.49 -13.20
CA ILE A 165 15.01 17.51 -12.80
C ILE A 165 15.40 16.16 -13.40
N ALA A 166 15.56 15.13 -12.55
CA ALA A 166 15.53 13.75 -13.00
C ALA A 166 14.08 13.35 -13.25
N THR A 167 13.78 12.76 -14.40
CA THR A 167 12.39 12.41 -14.76
C THR A 167 12.32 11.07 -15.49
N CYS A 168 11.30 10.28 -15.16
CA CYS A 168 10.93 9.12 -15.94
C CYS A 168 10.21 9.54 -17.22
N ARG A 169 10.56 8.86 -18.32
CA ARG A 169 9.78 8.75 -19.51
C ARG A 169 9.18 7.35 -19.54
N VAL A 170 7.88 7.24 -19.61
CA VAL A 170 7.14 5.98 -19.58
C VAL A 170 6.44 5.80 -20.92
N ASP A 171 6.72 4.72 -21.64
CA ASP A 171 6.01 4.33 -22.86
C ASP A 171 5.18 3.07 -22.59
N THR A 172 3.87 3.21 -22.67
CA THR A 172 2.92 2.13 -22.42
C THR A 172 2.53 1.38 -23.70
N ALA A 173 3.11 1.68 -24.87
CA ALA A 173 2.79 1.01 -26.13
C ALA A 173 2.88 -0.53 -26.06
N PRO A 174 3.87 -1.15 -25.38
CA PRO A 174 3.95 -2.61 -25.28
C PRO A 174 2.86 -3.24 -24.41
N VAL A 175 2.28 -2.48 -23.49
CA VAL A 175 1.33 -3.01 -22.46
C VAL A 175 -0.01 -3.33 -23.10
N SER A 176 -0.56 -4.50 -22.79
CA SER A 176 -1.87 -4.96 -23.29
C SER A 176 -3.01 -4.02 -22.88
N GLU A 177 -3.94 -3.78 -23.80
CA GLU A 177 -5.14 -2.97 -23.55
C GLU A 177 -6.30 -3.83 -23.08
N TRP A 178 -6.90 -3.42 -21.97
CA TRP A 178 -8.12 -4.02 -21.45
C TRP A 178 -9.26 -2.99 -21.41
N ASN A 179 -10.49 -3.46 -21.60
CA ASN A 179 -11.67 -2.60 -21.60
C ASN A 179 -12.50 -2.85 -20.34
N ILE A 180 -12.67 -1.82 -19.54
CA ILE A 180 -13.56 -1.83 -18.38
C ILE A 180 -14.86 -1.15 -18.80
N ALA A 181 -15.91 -1.96 -18.95
CA ALA A 181 -17.25 -1.48 -19.30
C ALA A 181 -18.02 -1.08 -18.04
N ASP A 182 -18.98 -0.17 -18.20
CA ASP A 182 -20.02 0.10 -17.22
C ASP A 182 -21.35 -0.54 -17.66
N PRO A 183 -21.65 -1.79 -17.27
CA PRO A 183 -22.87 -2.47 -17.71
C PRO A 183 -24.17 -1.83 -17.22
N ALA A 184 -24.12 -1.02 -16.16
CA ALA A 184 -25.30 -0.32 -15.66
C ALA A 184 -25.62 0.93 -16.51
N ASN A 185 -24.62 1.49 -17.18
CA ASN A 185 -24.75 2.65 -18.04
C ASN A 185 -24.24 2.33 -19.47
N PRO A 186 -24.97 1.50 -20.25
CA PRO A 186 -24.47 0.94 -21.50
C PRO A 186 -24.22 1.96 -22.60
N ALA A 187 -24.70 3.20 -22.45
CA ALA A 187 -24.40 4.32 -23.34
C ALA A 187 -23.04 4.96 -23.06
N THR A 188 -22.44 4.70 -21.90
CA THR A 188 -21.11 5.19 -21.54
C THR A 188 -20.06 4.36 -22.26
N PRO A 189 -19.11 4.98 -22.98
CA PRO A 189 -18.01 4.24 -23.60
C PRO A 189 -17.20 3.48 -22.55
N SER A 190 -16.74 2.27 -22.90
CA SER A 190 -15.82 1.54 -22.04
C SER A 190 -14.51 2.31 -21.86
N ARG A 191 -13.96 2.26 -20.64
CA ARG A 191 -12.64 2.81 -20.33
C ARG A 191 -11.58 1.80 -20.77
N THR A 192 -10.67 2.20 -21.65
CA THR A 192 -9.49 1.41 -21.99
C THR A 192 -8.41 1.68 -20.94
N VAL A 193 -7.85 0.61 -20.39
CA VAL A 193 -6.71 0.65 -19.46
C VAL A 193 -5.59 -0.21 -20.03
N ARG A 194 -4.34 0.19 -19.79
CA ARG A 194 -3.17 -0.63 -20.10
C ARG A 194 -2.75 -1.37 -18.85
N TYR A 195 -2.90 -2.69 -18.91
CA TYR A 195 -2.69 -3.55 -17.74
C TYR A 195 -1.60 -4.59 -18.04
N PRO A 196 -0.48 -4.57 -17.30
CA PRO A 196 0.64 -5.51 -17.48
C PRO A 196 0.36 -6.84 -16.76
N ALA A 197 -0.49 -7.69 -17.35
CA ALA A 197 -0.81 -8.99 -16.78
C ALA A 197 0.41 -9.93 -16.80
N ALA A 198 0.50 -10.85 -15.85
CA ALA A 198 1.61 -11.80 -15.73
C ALA A 198 1.92 -12.50 -17.05
N GLY A 199 3.19 -12.55 -17.42
CA GLY A 199 3.68 -13.11 -18.69
C GLY A 199 3.51 -12.21 -19.92
N THR A 200 2.99 -10.99 -19.76
CA THR A 200 2.91 -9.99 -20.84
C THR A 200 3.95 -8.90 -20.71
N ASP A 201 3.99 -7.97 -21.64
CA ASP A 201 4.95 -6.88 -21.64
C ASP A 201 4.59 -5.79 -20.61
N ASN A 202 5.60 -5.24 -19.95
CA ASN A 202 5.51 -4.04 -19.13
C ASN A 202 5.69 -2.76 -19.97
N ALA A 203 5.39 -1.62 -19.36
CA ALA A 203 5.78 -0.33 -19.92
C ALA A 203 7.31 -0.22 -20.02
N THR A 204 7.81 0.43 -21.06
CA THR A 204 9.24 0.79 -21.16
C THR A 204 9.48 2.07 -20.37
N VAL A 205 10.37 2.02 -19.38
CA VAL A 205 10.67 3.16 -18.51
C VAL A 205 12.13 3.55 -18.66
N SER A 206 12.40 4.82 -18.94
CA SER A 206 13.75 5.39 -18.99
C SER A 206 13.88 6.60 -18.07
N LEU A 207 15.10 6.92 -17.63
CA LEU A 207 15.40 8.06 -16.77
C LEU A 207 16.19 9.12 -17.55
N HIS A 208 15.80 10.37 -17.39
CA HIS A 208 16.42 11.51 -18.08
C HIS A 208 16.67 12.65 -17.11
N LEU A 209 17.76 13.40 -17.31
CA LEU A 209 18.06 14.63 -16.58
C LEU A 209 17.74 15.82 -17.47
N LEU A 210 16.81 16.66 -17.03
CA LEU A 210 16.36 17.86 -17.74
C LEU A 210 16.87 19.10 -17.03
N GLY A 211 17.86 19.79 -17.62
CA GLY A 211 18.31 21.09 -17.15
C GLY A 211 17.26 22.17 -17.45
N LEU A 212 17.05 23.11 -16.53
CA LEU A 212 16.15 24.23 -16.76
C LEU A 212 16.61 25.17 -17.88
N ASN A 213 17.85 25.06 -18.31
CA ASN A 213 18.43 25.73 -19.47
C ASN A 213 18.09 25.05 -20.82
N GLY A 214 17.35 23.94 -20.79
CA GLY A 214 16.97 23.16 -21.97
C GLY A 214 17.93 22.01 -22.33
N SER A 215 18.95 21.74 -21.51
CA SER A 215 19.79 20.56 -21.70
C SER A 215 19.04 19.29 -21.34
N ARG A 216 19.39 18.17 -21.98
CA ARG A 216 18.90 16.84 -21.68
C ARG A 216 20.07 15.87 -21.65
N THR A 217 20.13 15.04 -20.63
CA THR A 217 21.05 13.90 -20.51
C THR A 217 20.23 12.64 -20.30
N ASP A 218 20.41 11.64 -21.14
CA ASP A 218 19.77 10.34 -21.01
C ASP A 218 20.62 9.48 -20.07
N VAL A 219 20.01 8.83 -19.08
CA VAL A 219 20.70 7.95 -18.14
C VAL A 219 20.79 6.55 -18.74
N ASP A 220 22.01 5.99 -18.73
CA ASP A 220 22.30 4.70 -19.33
C ASP A 220 22.54 3.62 -18.26
N TRP A 221 21.80 2.50 -18.36
CA TRP A 221 21.98 1.29 -17.57
C TRP A 221 21.45 0.08 -18.34
N ASP A 222 21.70 -1.11 -17.89
CA ASP A 222 21.15 -2.33 -18.47
C ASP A 222 19.64 -2.45 -18.22
N GLN A 223 18.83 -1.76 -19.05
CA GLN A 223 17.37 -1.73 -18.98
C GLN A 223 16.74 -3.06 -19.38
N GLU A 224 17.44 -3.88 -20.16
CA GLU A 224 16.94 -5.18 -20.60
C GLU A 224 16.90 -6.16 -19.41
N PHE A 225 17.95 -6.18 -18.60
CA PHE A 225 18.01 -7.04 -17.42
C PHE A 225 17.33 -6.44 -16.19
N PHE A 226 17.45 -5.11 -16.00
CA PHE A 226 16.85 -4.37 -14.88
C PHE A 226 15.81 -3.35 -15.36
N PRO A 227 14.60 -3.82 -15.81
CA PRO A 227 13.59 -2.93 -16.37
C PRO A 227 12.87 -2.08 -15.32
N TYR A 228 12.90 -2.47 -14.04
CA TYR A 228 12.18 -1.77 -12.99
C TYR A 228 13.04 -0.71 -12.31
N ILE A 229 12.59 0.55 -12.34
CA ILE A 229 13.14 1.63 -11.50
C ILE A 229 12.34 1.62 -10.19
N ALA A 230 12.92 1.06 -9.14
CA ALA A 230 12.27 0.98 -7.83
C ALA A 230 12.30 2.32 -7.08
N SER A 231 13.44 3.01 -7.08
CA SER A 231 13.56 4.32 -6.45
C SER A 231 14.62 5.20 -7.10
N VAL A 232 14.46 6.51 -6.93
CA VAL A 232 15.45 7.53 -7.32
C VAL A 232 15.65 8.45 -6.12
N ASN A 233 16.89 8.70 -5.74
CA ASN A 233 17.27 9.54 -4.63
C ASN A 233 18.36 10.51 -5.06
N TRP A 234 18.15 11.82 -4.84
CA TRP A 234 19.10 12.85 -5.20
C TRP A 234 19.53 13.64 -3.96
N THR A 235 20.79 13.57 -3.63
CA THR A 235 21.42 14.26 -2.51
C THR A 235 22.55 15.15 -2.99
N THR A 236 23.18 15.90 -2.09
CA THR A 236 24.39 16.67 -2.41
C THR A 236 25.61 15.79 -2.72
N ALA A 237 25.56 14.50 -2.38
CA ALA A 237 26.57 13.50 -2.74
C ALA A 237 26.38 12.91 -4.15
N GLY A 238 25.26 13.20 -4.80
CA GLY A 238 24.92 12.78 -6.16
C GLY A 238 23.54 12.16 -6.29
N LEU A 239 23.22 11.79 -7.52
CA LEU A 239 22.01 11.10 -7.89
C LEU A 239 22.28 9.58 -7.86
N ILE A 240 21.41 8.85 -7.17
CA ILE A 240 21.37 7.39 -7.25
C ILE A 240 20.00 6.91 -7.73
N MET A 241 20.01 5.79 -8.44
CA MET A 241 18.80 5.04 -8.78
C MET A 241 18.93 3.59 -8.32
N HIS A 242 17.82 3.01 -7.91
CA HIS A 242 17.73 1.61 -7.54
C HIS A 242 16.86 0.88 -8.57
N VAL A 243 17.41 -0.16 -9.16
CA VAL A 243 16.78 -0.93 -10.24
C VAL A 243 16.64 -2.39 -9.84
N GLN A 244 15.63 -3.05 -10.40
CA GLN A 244 15.33 -4.45 -10.10
C GLN A 244 15.10 -5.23 -11.39
N SER A 245 15.57 -6.48 -11.42
CA SER A 245 15.30 -7.43 -12.52
C SER A 245 13.83 -7.81 -12.57
N ARG A 246 13.35 -8.26 -13.74
CA ARG A 246 11.94 -8.64 -13.91
C ARG A 246 11.55 -9.80 -13.00
N ASP A 247 12.42 -10.80 -12.83
CA ASP A 247 12.22 -11.93 -11.91
C ASP A 247 12.40 -11.54 -10.43
N GLN A 248 12.77 -10.27 -10.17
CA GLN A 248 12.98 -9.65 -8.85
C GLN A 248 14.06 -10.32 -8.00
N ARG A 249 14.88 -11.19 -8.58
CA ARG A 249 15.98 -11.84 -7.88
C ARG A 249 17.22 -10.99 -7.74
N GLY A 250 17.36 -9.99 -8.60
CA GLY A 250 18.51 -9.06 -8.59
C GLY A 250 18.09 -7.61 -8.44
N THR A 251 18.84 -6.86 -7.64
CA THR A 251 18.76 -5.39 -7.60
C THR A 251 20.14 -4.77 -7.74
N MET A 252 20.18 -3.55 -8.29
CA MET A 252 21.38 -2.72 -8.29
C MET A 252 21.08 -1.31 -7.81
N THR A 253 22.00 -0.75 -7.04
CA THR A 253 22.04 0.67 -6.72
C THR A 253 23.12 1.31 -7.60
N LEU A 254 22.70 2.22 -8.46
CA LEU A 254 23.50 2.87 -9.46
C LEU A 254 23.70 4.34 -9.10
N GLN A 255 24.93 4.83 -9.10
CA GLN A 255 25.22 6.26 -9.09
C GLN A 255 25.24 6.78 -10.51
N VAL A 256 24.56 7.89 -10.77
CA VAL A 256 24.43 8.49 -12.09
C VAL A 256 25.42 9.64 -12.22
N ASN A 257 26.22 9.65 -13.28
CA ASN A 257 26.99 10.81 -13.70
C ASN A 257 26.04 11.83 -14.34
N GLU A 258 25.79 12.94 -13.65
CA GLU A 258 24.80 13.95 -14.06
C GLU A 258 25.16 14.67 -15.38
N ILE A 259 26.42 14.57 -15.86
CA ILE A 259 26.89 15.21 -17.10
C ILE A 259 26.77 14.25 -18.27
N THR A 260 27.24 12.99 -18.11
CA THR A 260 27.29 12.01 -19.20
C THR A 260 26.11 11.08 -19.26
N GLY A 261 25.39 10.88 -18.14
CA GLY A 261 24.31 9.89 -17.99
C GLY A 261 24.82 8.48 -17.71
N GLU A 262 26.13 8.26 -17.74
CA GLU A 262 26.73 6.95 -17.42
C GLU A 262 26.47 6.58 -15.96
N THR A 263 26.34 5.28 -15.67
CA THR A 263 26.08 4.78 -14.33
C THR A 263 27.25 3.95 -13.80
N GLU A 264 27.47 4.04 -12.48
CA GLU A 264 28.41 3.21 -11.73
C GLU A 264 27.67 2.41 -10.67
N VAL A 265 27.98 1.11 -10.53
CA VAL A 265 27.36 0.24 -9.52
C VAL A 265 27.95 0.55 -8.15
N LEU A 266 27.13 1.06 -7.22
CA LEU A 266 27.50 1.25 -5.82
C LEU A 266 27.26 0.02 -4.97
N ASP A 267 26.18 -0.73 -5.27
CA ASP A 267 25.77 -1.91 -4.51
C ASP A 267 24.89 -2.81 -5.38
N HIS A 268 24.87 -4.09 -5.09
CA HIS A 268 23.97 -5.07 -5.70
C HIS A 268 23.53 -6.10 -4.68
N ASP A 269 22.32 -6.61 -4.86
CA ASP A 269 21.79 -7.70 -4.04
C ASP A 269 21.17 -8.78 -4.93
N TYR A 270 21.21 -10.02 -4.45
CA TYR A 270 20.64 -11.17 -5.12
C TYR A 270 20.03 -12.14 -4.13
N ASP A 271 18.92 -12.75 -4.50
CA ASP A 271 18.24 -13.79 -3.75
C ASP A 271 17.62 -14.82 -4.69
N ASP A 272 17.67 -16.10 -4.32
CA ASP A 272 17.13 -17.19 -5.15
C ASP A 272 15.60 -17.14 -5.33
N ALA A 273 14.88 -16.49 -4.41
CA ALA A 273 13.44 -16.27 -4.53
C ALA A 273 13.14 -14.85 -5.04
N TRP A 274 13.39 -13.82 -4.23
CA TRP A 274 13.30 -12.40 -4.60
C TRP A 274 14.04 -11.52 -3.60
N VAL A 275 14.52 -10.37 -4.07
CA VAL A 275 15.04 -9.27 -3.24
C VAL A 275 13.89 -8.36 -2.86
N GLU A 276 13.68 -8.15 -1.56
CA GLU A 276 12.62 -7.27 -1.05
C GLU A 276 13.02 -5.80 -1.14
N LEU A 277 12.14 -4.96 -1.66
CA LEU A 277 12.30 -3.51 -1.70
C LEU A 277 11.89 -2.89 -0.36
N VAL A 278 12.85 -2.37 0.40
CA VAL A 278 12.58 -1.80 1.72
C VAL A 278 12.33 -0.29 1.62
N PRO A 279 11.16 0.22 2.02
CA PRO A 279 10.83 1.63 1.93
C PRO A 279 11.89 2.53 2.59
N GLY A 280 12.27 3.60 1.88
CA GLY A 280 13.27 4.55 2.36
C GLY A 280 14.71 4.13 2.14
N THR A 281 14.97 3.05 1.42
CA THR A 281 16.31 2.61 0.98
C THR A 281 16.33 2.34 -0.53
N PRO A 282 17.53 2.33 -1.17
CA PRO A 282 18.81 2.81 -0.65
C PRO A 282 18.86 4.34 -0.48
N ARG A 283 19.76 4.83 0.38
CA ARG A 283 20.06 6.26 0.53
C ARG A 283 21.56 6.51 0.49
N LEU A 284 21.98 7.48 -0.32
CA LEU A 284 23.34 7.97 -0.31
C LEU A 284 23.41 9.20 0.60
N LEU A 285 24.21 9.13 1.67
CA LEU A 285 24.39 10.25 2.58
C LEU A 285 25.38 11.27 1.99
N ASN A 286 25.38 12.49 2.53
CA ASN A 286 26.22 13.58 2.04
C ASN A 286 27.74 13.31 2.19
N ASP A 287 28.14 12.37 3.02
CA ASP A 287 29.53 11.91 3.17
C ASP A 287 29.89 10.72 2.27
N GLY A 288 28.99 10.30 1.37
CA GLY A 288 29.15 9.17 0.48
C GLY A 288 28.79 7.81 1.09
N THR A 289 28.34 7.75 2.34
CA THR A 289 27.92 6.51 2.99
C THR A 289 26.61 6.02 2.36
N LEU A 290 26.58 4.76 1.89
CA LEU A 290 25.37 4.11 1.42
C LEU A 290 24.66 3.41 2.58
N VAL A 291 23.37 3.72 2.76
CA VAL A 291 22.45 3.07 3.70
C VAL A 291 21.44 2.25 2.90
N ALA A 292 21.37 0.96 3.20
CA ALA A 292 20.47 0.02 2.56
C ALA A 292 19.78 -0.87 3.62
N ALA A 293 18.83 -1.68 3.20
CA ALA A 293 18.29 -2.78 4.01
C ALA A 293 18.11 -4.00 3.12
N ALA A 294 18.53 -5.16 3.62
CA ALA A 294 18.47 -6.42 2.88
C ALA A 294 18.35 -7.62 3.82
N ASP A 295 17.91 -8.75 3.27
CA ASP A 295 17.86 -10.01 3.99
C ASP A 295 19.29 -10.57 4.16
N ARG A 296 19.72 -10.70 5.42
CA ARG A 296 21.02 -11.26 5.80
C ARG A 296 20.86 -12.12 7.06
N ASP A 297 21.42 -13.31 7.04
CA ASP A 297 21.38 -14.23 8.20
C ASP A 297 19.95 -14.55 8.67
N GLY A 298 18.98 -14.65 7.74
CA GLY A 298 17.58 -14.97 8.02
C GLY A 298 16.72 -13.80 8.51
N ALA A 299 17.28 -12.59 8.60
CA ALA A 299 16.61 -11.38 9.06
C ALA A 299 16.76 -10.24 8.05
N ARG A 300 15.76 -9.35 7.97
CA ARG A 300 15.88 -8.09 7.21
C ARG A 300 16.65 -7.08 8.05
N ARG A 301 17.86 -6.77 7.63
CA ARG A 301 18.83 -6.01 8.39
C ARG A 301 19.13 -4.66 7.75
N LEU A 302 19.38 -3.66 8.58
CA LEU A 302 19.94 -2.39 8.14
C LEU A 302 21.42 -2.59 7.77
N LEU A 303 21.82 -2.08 6.61
CA LEU A 303 23.19 -2.10 6.12
C LEU A 303 23.75 -0.67 6.02
N VAL A 304 24.99 -0.51 6.45
CA VAL A 304 25.77 0.73 6.28
C VAL A 304 27.06 0.36 5.53
N SER A 305 27.23 0.91 4.33
CA SER A 305 28.34 0.55 3.42
C SER A 305 28.45 -0.98 3.24
N GLY A 306 27.34 -1.65 2.98
CA GLY A 306 27.22 -3.09 2.78
C GLY A 306 27.36 -3.95 4.04
N GLN A 307 27.64 -3.37 5.22
CA GLN A 307 27.79 -4.14 6.47
C GLN A 307 26.50 -4.14 7.27
N PRO A 308 25.97 -5.31 7.69
CA PRO A 308 24.80 -5.38 8.52
C PRO A 308 25.06 -4.84 9.94
N VAL A 309 24.21 -3.90 10.38
CA VAL A 309 24.41 -3.14 11.63
C VAL A 309 23.28 -3.30 12.64
N THR A 310 22.24 -4.06 12.32
CA THR A 310 21.19 -4.46 13.27
C THR A 310 21.32 -5.95 13.62
N PRO A 311 20.83 -6.41 14.78
CA PRO A 311 20.85 -7.82 15.16
C PRO A 311 19.85 -8.65 14.34
N THR A 312 19.95 -9.97 14.39
CA THR A 312 19.11 -10.91 13.62
C THR A 312 17.73 -11.15 14.25
N ASP A 313 17.52 -10.78 15.49
CA ASP A 313 16.22 -10.84 16.17
C ASP A 313 15.33 -9.62 15.89
N LEU A 314 15.84 -8.65 15.10
CA LEU A 314 15.12 -7.43 14.70
C LEU A 314 14.88 -7.43 13.19
N GLN A 315 13.63 -7.20 12.77
CA GLN A 315 13.20 -7.10 11.37
C GLN A 315 12.99 -5.65 10.97
N VAL A 316 13.89 -5.10 10.16
CA VAL A 316 13.76 -3.74 9.60
C VAL A 316 12.60 -3.70 8.60
N ARG A 317 11.69 -2.72 8.77
CA ARG A 317 10.51 -2.56 7.91
C ARG A 317 10.60 -1.36 6.98
N SER A 318 11.23 -0.28 7.43
CA SER A 318 11.48 0.91 6.62
C SER A 318 12.58 1.76 7.23
N VAL A 319 13.27 2.57 6.42
CA VAL A 319 14.18 3.62 6.89
C VAL A 319 13.48 4.98 6.79
N LEU A 320 13.27 5.63 7.93
CA LEU A 320 12.54 6.89 8.04
C LEU A 320 13.43 8.10 7.75
N SER A 321 14.61 8.13 8.37
CA SER A 321 15.62 9.16 8.14
C SER A 321 17.03 8.58 8.25
N ALA A 322 17.99 9.17 7.55
CA ALA A 322 19.39 8.79 7.64
C ALA A 322 20.29 10.01 7.47
N THR A 323 21.19 10.18 8.42
CA THR A 323 22.27 11.17 8.44
C THR A 323 23.57 10.50 8.86
N PRO A 324 24.75 11.13 8.68
CA PRO A 324 26.01 10.58 9.19
C PRO A 324 26.00 10.32 10.72
N ASN A 325 25.17 11.04 11.47
CA ASN A 325 25.12 10.93 12.94
C ASN A 325 24.12 9.87 13.44
N ALA A 326 23.05 9.61 12.70
CA ALA A 326 21.98 8.68 13.10
C ALA A 326 21.16 8.19 11.94
N ILE A 327 20.65 6.96 12.05
CA ILE A 327 19.67 6.36 11.15
C ILE A 327 18.46 5.99 11.98
N THR A 328 17.29 6.53 11.63
CA THR A 328 16.01 6.23 12.26
C THR A 328 15.21 5.32 11.33
N PHE A 329 14.67 4.23 11.85
CA PHE A 329 13.98 3.22 11.08
C PHE A 329 12.86 2.55 11.90
N THR A 330 11.93 1.90 11.22
CA THR A 330 10.95 1.04 11.88
C THR A 330 11.40 -0.42 11.84
N ALA A 331 11.16 -1.12 12.93
CA ALA A 331 11.42 -2.56 13.03
C ALA A 331 10.51 -3.23 14.07
N ASN A 332 10.30 -4.53 13.91
CA ASN A 332 9.64 -5.39 14.88
C ASN A 332 10.59 -6.53 15.31
N ALA A 333 10.31 -7.17 16.44
CA ALA A 333 11.01 -8.40 16.81
C ALA A 333 10.66 -9.53 15.82
N ILE A 334 11.65 -10.33 15.44
CA ILE A 334 11.46 -11.40 14.43
C ILE A 334 10.37 -12.41 14.83
N ASP A 335 10.17 -12.56 16.10
CA ASP A 335 9.16 -13.46 16.63
C ASP A 335 7.82 -12.78 16.93
N ASP A 336 7.72 -11.45 16.86
CA ASP A 336 6.48 -10.69 17.04
C ASP A 336 6.34 -9.58 15.98
N ALA A 337 5.49 -9.80 15.00
CA ALA A 337 5.14 -8.82 13.97
C ALA A 337 3.86 -8.02 14.33
N THR A 338 3.26 -8.24 15.51
CA THR A 338 2.02 -7.55 15.91
C THR A 338 2.26 -6.10 16.34
N SER A 339 3.47 -5.80 16.79
CA SER A 339 3.92 -4.44 17.13
C SER A 339 5.02 -3.98 16.19
N LEU A 340 5.04 -2.68 15.89
CA LEU A 340 6.05 -2.04 15.07
C LEU A 340 6.61 -0.83 15.81
N HIS A 341 7.92 -0.84 16.09
CA HIS A 341 8.58 0.19 16.85
C HIS A 341 9.51 1.05 15.99
N VAL A 342 9.74 2.28 16.45
CA VAL A 342 10.75 3.18 15.90
C VAL A 342 12.06 3.00 16.65
N TRP A 343 13.12 2.78 15.90
CA TRP A 343 14.47 2.56 16.37
C TRP A 343 15.42 3.62 15.82
N ARG A 344 16.47 3.91 16.58
CA ARG A 344 17.57 4.77 16.15
C ARG A 344 18.91 4.09 16.36
N ARG A 345 19.71 4.03 15.30
CA ARG A 345 21.11 3.68 15.35
C ARG A 345 21.94 4.95 15.30
N HIS A 346 22.75 5.17 16.33
CA HIS A 346 23.71 6.28 16.40
C HIS A 346 25.03 5.95 15.68
N ALA A 347 25.81 6.98 15.34
CA ALA A 347 27.12 6.81 14.66
C ALA A 347 28.12 5.96 15.47
N ASP A 348 28.04 5.98 16.81
CA ASP A 348 28.82 5.13 17.72
C ASP A 348 28.42 3.66 17.72
N GLY A 349 27.42 3.28 16.94
CA GLY A 349 26.86 1.92 16.85
C GLY A 349 25.78 1.60 17.87
N ARG A 350 25.47 2.49 18.80
CA ARG A 350 24.41 2.29 19.80
C ARG A 350 23.04 2.24 19.13
N LEU A 351 22.26 1.20 19.44
CA LEU A 351 20.90 0.98 18.99
C LEU A 351 19.93 1.29 20.12
N VAL A 352 18.93 2.13 19.88
CA VAL A 352 17.94 2.59 20.87
C VAL A 352 16.54 2.46 20.28
N ALA A 353 15.62 1.83 21.01
CA ALA A 353 14.19 1.92 20.73
C ALA A 353 13.70 3.32 21.16
N LEU A 354 13.02 4.01 20.25
CA LEU A 354 12.41 5.32 20.54
C LEU A 354 10.94 5.18 20.97
N THR A 355 10.35 4.03 20.69
CA THR A 355 9.00 3.62 21.15
C THR A 355 9.08 2.20 21.66
N ASP A 356 8.41 1.89 22.77
CA ASP A 356 8.48 0.61 23.48
C ASP A 356 7.11 0.07 23.94
N GLU A 357 6.09 0.91 23.96
CA GLU A 357 4.71 0.48 24.25
C GLU A 357 4.14 -0.37 23.10
N PRO A 358 3.38 -1.44 23.41
CA PRO A 358 2.76 -2.26 22.37
C PRO A 358 1.91 -1.42 21.42
N GLY A 359 2.19 -1.51 20.12
CA GLY A 359 1.49 -0.67 19.13
C GLY A 359 2.19 -0.65 17.78
N VAL A 360 1.62 0.16 16.89
CA VAL A 360 2.16 0.45 15.57
C VAL A 360 2.58 1.91 15.51
N HIS A 361 3.90 2.13 15.46
CA HIS A 361 4.49 3.44 15.56
C HIS A 361 5.19 3.85 14.28
N TRP A 362 5.11 5.15 13.98
CA TRP A 362 5.78 5.79 12.86
C TRP A 362 6.35 7.13 13.30
N MET A 363 7.45 7.55 12.70
CA MET A 363 8.10 8.82 13.03
C MET A 363 8.49 9.59 11.76
N THR A 364 8.35 10.90 11.82
CA THR A 364 8.91 11.84 10.84
C THR A 364 9.77 12.86 11.57
N GLU A 365 10.93 13.17 11.00
CA GLU A 365 11.88 14.14 11.57
C GLU A 365 12.21 15.23 10.56
N GLY A 366 12.32 16.47 11.06
CA GLY A 366 12.75 17.63 10.27
C GLY A 366 13.39 18.68 11.17
N GLY A 367 14.66 19.02 10.91
CA GLY A 367 15.43 19.89 11.79
C GLY A 367 15.51 19.36 13.21
N SER A 368 15.01 20.13 14.18
CA SER A 368 14.90 19.69 15.58
C SER A 368 13.53 19.10 15.94
N THR A 369 12.59 19.07 15.00
CA THR A 369 11.22 18.61 15.23
C THR A 369 11.07 17.12 14.96
N THR A 370 10.37 16.46 15.85
CA THR A 370 10.00 15.04 15.73
C THR A 370 8.48 14.92 15.84
N VAL A 371 7.87 14.21 14.89
CA VAL A 371 6.44 13.87 14.91
C VAL A 371 6.34 12.34 15.04
N VAL A 372 5.68 11.87 16.07
CA VAL A 372 5.42 10.43 16.31
C VAL A 372 3.93 10.17 16.15
N ARG A 373 3.60 9.19 15.32
CA ARG A 373 2.24 8.66 15.17
C ARG A 373 2.20 7.28 15.79
N SER A 374 1.30 7.07 16.75
CA SER A 374 1.15 5.80 17.49
C SER A 374 -0.29 5.33 17.45
N ALA A 375 -0.50 4.08 17.04
CA ALA A 375 -1.76 3.37 17.19
C ALA A 375 -1.58 2.23 18.18
N SER A 376 -2.50 2.06 19.12
CA SER A 376 -2.46 1.02 20.15
C SER A 376 -3.82 0.33 20.28
N MET A 377 -3.89 -0.64 21.21
CA MET A 377 -5.17 -1.27 21.54
C MET A 377 -6.04 -0.42 22.47
N ASP A 378 -5.46 0.53 23.19
CA ASP A 378 -6.13 1.29 24.26
C ASP A 378 -7.01 2.40 23.70
N GLU A 379 -6.65 2.96 22.53
CA GLU A 379 -7.33 4.09 21.92
C GLU A 379 -7.75 3.79 20.48
N PRO A 380 -8.95 4.20 20.06
CA PRO A 380 -9.34 4.11 18.65
C PRO A 380 -8.56 5.12 17.80
N GLY A 381 -8.11 4.69 16.62
CA GLY A 381 -7.34 5.54 15.71
C GLY A 381 -5.86 5.62 16.07
N ALA A 382 -5.28 6.79 15.90
CA ALA A 382 -3.87 7.02 16.20
C ALA A 382 -3.67 8.38 16.87
N THR A 383 -2.79 8.41 17.86
CA THR A 383 -2.31 9.63 18.51
C THR A 383 -1.12 10.19 17.73
N VAL A 384 -1.07 11.51 17.53
CA VAL A 384 0.05 12.21 16.90
C VAL A 384 0.66 13.19 17.90
N THR A 385 1.92 12.97 18.24
CA THR A 385 2.67 13.85 19.14
C THR A 385 3.80 14.56 18.41
N VAL A 386 3.98 15.83 18.71
CA VAL A 386 5.02 16.70 18.11
C VAL A 386 5.93 17.21 19.24
N SER A 387 7.22 17.03 19.07
CA SER A 387 8.23 17.48 20.03
C SER A 387 9.40 18.17 19.32
N SER A 388 10.13 19.02 20.04
CA SER A 388 11.38 19.61 19.57
C SER A 388 12.53 19.25 20.48
N ALA A 389 13.64 18.82 19.93
CA ALA A 389 14.86 18.50 20.68
C ALA A 389 15.47 19.73 21.38
N ASN A 390 15.13 20.93 20.93
CA ASN A 390 15.64 22.21 21.47
C ASN A 390 14.70 22.83 22.53
N ASP A 391 13.55 22.19 22.77
CA ASP A 391 12.54 22.77 23.67
C ASP A 391 12.35 21.86 24.89
N THR A 392 12.27 22.49 26.07
CA THR A 392 11.95 21.81 27.34
C THR A 392 10.42 21.74 27.55
N THR A 393 9.62 22.27 26.62
CA THR A 393 8.15 22.14 26.65
C THR A 393 7.72 20.69 26.45
N PRO A 394 6.63 20.27 27.12
CA PRO A 394 6.03 18.96 26.86
C PRO A 394 5.67 18.79 25.37
N ALA A 395 5.74 17.58 24.89
CA ALA A 395 5.29 17.26 23.52
C ALA A 395 3.85 17.75 23.31
N HIS A 396 3.60 18.39 22.17
CA HIS A 396 2.26 18.80 21.75
C HIS A 396 1.54 17.61 21.12
N THR A 397 0.32 17.32 21.55
CA THR A 397 -0.53 16.32 20.90
C THR A 397 -1.47 17.01 19.94
N ILE A 398 -1.44 16.61 18.66
CA ILE A 398 -2.43 17.05 17.65
C ILE A 398 -3.73 16.35 17.99
N GLU A 399 -4.76 17.14 18.33
CA GLU A 399 -6.08 16.60 18.69
C GLU A 399 -6.75 15.97 17.46
N SER A 400 -7.28 14.75 17.64
CA SER A 400 -8.10 14.09 16.63
C SER A 400 -9.57 14.40 16.86
N PHE A 401 -10.24 14.95 15.85
CA PHE A 401 -11.69 15.17 15.83
C PHE A 401 -12.43 14.05 15.08
N ALA A 402 -11.77 12.93 14.84
CA ALA A 402 -12.41 11.76 14.24
C ALA A 402 -13.49 11.21 15.18
N GLU A 403 -14.61 10.78 14.61
CA GLU A 403 -15.59 10.01 15.37
C GLU A 403 -14.97 8.73 15.92
N SER A 404 -15.19 8.47 17.19
CA SER A 404 -14.77 7.21 17.79
C SER A 404 -15.73 6.11 17.36
N PRO A 405 -15.21 4.94 16.92
CA PRO A 405 -16.05 3.79 16.65
C PRO A 405 -16.91 3.42 17.86
N LEU A 406 -18.17 3.11 17.65
CA LEU A 406 -19.07 2.63 18.72
C LEU A 406 -18.69 1.22 19.19
N VAL A 407 -17.89 0.52 18.42
CA VAL A 407 -17.45 -0.86 18.66
C VAL A 407 -16.01 -0.83 19.14
N ALA A 408 -15.76 -1.29 20.36
CA ALA A 408 -14.40 -1.47 20.91
C ALA A 408 -13.97 -2.94 20.77
N PRO A 409 -12.82 -3.27 20.21
CA PRO A 409 -12.40 -4.66 20.07
C PRO A 409 -12.20 -5.39 21.40
N ASN A 410 -12.83 -6.56 21.55
CA ASN A 410 -12.69 -7.49 22.69
C ASN A 410 -11.84 -8.68 22.25
N ILE A 411 -10.52 -8.55 22.36
CA ILE A 411 -9.54 -9.41 21.70
C ILE A 411 -8.76 -10.24 22.69
N GLN A 412 -8.48 -11.49 22.30
CA GLN A 412 -7.46 -12.35 22.88
C GLN A 412 -6.41 -12.68 21.80
N PHE A 413 -5.18 -12.28 22.04
CA PHE A 413 -4.07 -12.63 21.17
C PHE A 413 -3.49 -13.99 21.54
N PHE A 414 -3.14 -14.77 20.54
CA PHE A 414 -2.49 -16.07 20.67
C PHE A 414 -1.32 -16.18 19.68
N ARG A 415 -0.46 -17.13 20.00
CA ARG A 415 0.56 -17.64 19.10
C ARG A 415 0.46 -19.16 19.05
N THR A 416 0.42 -19.76 17.86
CA THR A 416 0.30 -21.22 17.74
C THR A 416 1.60 -21.90 18.18
N ASP A 417 1.47 -23.13 18.74
CA ASP A 417 2.59 -23.84 19.34
C ASP A 417 3.57 -24.42 18.28
N GLU A 418 3.09 -24.82 17.11
CA GLU A 418 3.91 -25.48 16.08
C GLU A 418 4.59 -24.48 15.16
N THR A 419 3.78 -23.69 14.43
CA THR A 419 4.29 -22.75 13.41
C THR A 419 4.56 -21.37 13.98
N GLY A 420 3.93 -21.01 15.13
CA GLY A 420 4.04 -19.68 15.73
C GLY A 420 3.21 -18.63 15.00
N LEU A 421 2.07 -19.01 14.41
CA LEU A 421 1.16 -18.08 13.75
C LEU A 421 0.65 -17.04 14.73
N SER A 422 0.53 -15.77 14.30
CA SER A 422 -0.13 -14.73 15.07
C SER A 422 -1.64 -14.82 14.88
N VAL A 423 -2.39 -14.93 15.97
CA VAL A 423 -3.84 -15.14 15.94
C VAL A 423 -4.54 -14.19 16.90
N ALA A 424 -5.63 -13.56 16.46
CA ALA A 424 -6.56 -12.82 17.27
C ALA A 424 -7.92 -13.51 17.31
N LEU A 425 -8.47 -13.73 18.49
CA LEU A 425 -9.83 -14.19 18.72
C LEU A 425 -10.67 -13.04 19.27
N LEU A 426 -11.79 -12.75 18.62
CA LEU A 426 -12.77 -11.77 19.06
C LEU A 426 -14.09 -12.48 19.41
N LEU A 427 -14.63 -12.15 20.56
CA LEU A 427 -15.92 -12.65 21.02
C LEU A 427 -16.91 -11.49 21.18
N PRO A 428 -18.23 -11.73 21.10
CA PRO A 428 -19.23 -10.72 21.39
C PRO A 428 -19.04 -10.13 22.78
N HIS A 429 -19.30 -8.84 22.95
CA HIS A 429 -19.24 -8.18 24.28
C HIS A 429 -20.20 -8.81 25.28
N ASP A 430 -21.34 -9.26 24.82
CA ASP A 430 -22.41 -9.87 25.61
C ASP A 430 -22.42 -11.40 25.55
N HIS A 431 -21.28 -12.04 25.20
CA HIS A 431 -21.16 -13.49 25.04
C HIS A 431 -21.70 -14.28 26.25
N ALA A 432 -21.40 -13.84 27.48
CA ALA A 432 -21.86 -14.50 28.69
C ALA A 432 -23.36 -14.33 28.93
N THR A 433 -23.93 -13.17 28.61
CA THR A 433 -25.32 -12.79 28.92
C THR A 433 -26.28 -13.19 27.80
N THR A 434 -26.00 -12.83 26.54
CA THR A 434 -26.89 -13.09 25.41
C THR A 434 -26.74 -14.50 24.87
N TYR A 435 -25.48 -15.01 24.86
CA TYR A 435 -25.18 -16.34 24.30
C TYR A 435 -24.93 -17.41 25.37
N GLY A 436 -25.11 -17.06 26.65
CA GLY A 436 -24.92 -17.99 27.80
C GLY A 436 -23.52 -18.55 27.92
N GLY A 437 -22.50 -17.89 27.34
CA GLY A 437 -21.12 -18.38 27.28
C GLY A 437 -20.94 -19.64 26.43
N GLY A 438 -21.94 -19.99 25.60
CA GLY A 438 -21.97 -21.19 24.77
C GLY A 438 -21.07 -21.10 23.52
N ARG A 439 -21.11 -22.16 22.71
CA ARG A 439 -20.38 -22.21 21.44
C ARG A 439 -21.02 -21.34 20.38
N LEU A 440 -20.20 -20.54 19.70
CA LEU A 440 -20.59 -19.64 18.63
C LEU A 440 -20.15 -20.22 17.26
N PRO A 441 -20.89 -19.91 16.18
CA PRO A 441 -20.36 -20.12 14.84
C PRO A 441 -19.06 -19.33 14.67
N VAL A 442 -18.11 -19.89 13.91
CA VAL A 442 -16.81 -19.27 13.71
C VAL A 442 -16.79 -18.51 12.40
N LEU A 443 -16.21 -17.33 12.39
CA LEU A 443 -15.90 -16.57 11.19
C LEU A 443 -14.39 -16.32 11.13
N LEU A 444 -13.68 -16.88 10.14
CA LEU A 444 -12.33 -16.48 9.84
C LEU A 444 -12.36 -15.22 8.99
N ASP A 445 -11.51 -14.22 9.34
CA ASP A 445 -11.42 -12.92 8.67
C ASP A 445 -9.96 -12.55 8.33
N PRO A 446 -9.23 -13.42 7.58
CA PRO A 446 -7.84 -13.15 7.23
C PRO A 446 -7.70 -12.21 6.03
N TYR A 447 -6.52 -11.58 5.90
CA TYR A 447 -5.91 -11.30 4.60
C TYR A 447 -5.12 -12.53 4.13
N GLY A 448 -4.20 -13.00 4.98
CA GLY A 448 -3.52 -14.29 4.87
C GLY A 448 -2.47 -14.39 3.77
N GLY A 449 -2.16 -13.29 3.09
CA GLY A 449 -1.23 -13.22 1.97
C GLY A 449 -0.04 -12.30 2.19
N PRO A 450 0.86 -12.23 1.22
CA PRO A 450 2.00 -11.31 1.23
C PRO A 450 1.58 -9.85 1.38
N HIS A 451 2.52 -9.00 1.78
CA HIS A 451 2.45 -7.53 1.87
C HIS A 451 1.60 -6.96 3.03
N ALA A 452 0.69 -7.70 3.64
CA ALA A 452 -0.19 -7.15 4.68
C ALA A 452 -0.20 -7.99 5.96
N LEU A 453 -0.36 -7.29 7.10
CA LEU A 453 -0.62 -7.86 8.41
C LEU A 453 -2.02 -7.44 8.87
N ARG A 454 -2.77 -8.39 9.42
CA ARG A 454 -4.08 -8.17 10.03
C ARG A 454 -4.00 -8.20 11.57
N VAL A 455 -3.12 -9.02 12.12
CA VAL A 455 -2.97 -9.18 13.58
C VAL A 455 -1.94 -8.17 14.07
N GLN A 456 -2.41 -6.95 14.33
CA GLN A 456 -1.58 -5.84 14.82
C GLN A 456 -2.10 -5.31 16.16
N CYS A 457 -1.22 -4.84 17.04
CA CYS A 457 -1.56 -4.18 18.28
C CYS A 457 -2.10 -2.76 18.02
N ALA A 458 -3.22 -2.68 17.28
CA ALA A 458 -3.89 -1.43 16.93
C ALA A 458 -5.42 -1.66 16.91
N ASN A 459 -6.14 -0.88 17.71
CA ASN A 459 -7.60 -1.00 17.91
C ASN A 459 -8.36 -1.00 16.56
N ASN A 460 -8.04 -0.05 15.68
CA ASN A 460 -8.74 0.12 14.41
C ASN A 460 -8.55 -1.05 13.42
N ALA A 461 -7.56 -1.93 13.62
CA ALA A 461 -7.37 -3.12 12.78
C ALA A 461 -8.52 -4.14 12.94
N PHE A 462 -9.27 -4.06 14.04
CA PHE A 462 -10.24 -5.08 14.41
C PHE A 462 -11.70 -4.61 14.50
N VAL A 463 -11.99 -3.33 14.23
CA VAL A 463 -13.35 -2.77 14.39
C VAL A 463 -14.39 -3.53 13.56
N ALA A 464 -14.10 -3.81 12.28
CA ALA A 464 -15.01 -4.58 11.44
C ALA A 464 -15.14 -6.04 11.89
N SER A 465 -14.05 -6.68 12.32
CA SER A 465 -14.06 -8.04 12.87
C SER A 465 -14.87 -8.12 14.17
N GLN A 466 -14.75 -7.11 15.05
CA GLN A 466 -15.56 -7.03 16.27
C GLN A 466 -17.02 -6.80 15.96
N TRP A 467 -17.36 -5.98 14.96
CA TRP A 467 -18.75 -5.81 14.54
C TRP A 467 -19.39 -7.17 14.18
N PHE A 468 -18.68 -8.02 13.44
CA PHE A 468 -19.17 -9.39 13.18
C PHE A 468 -19.22 -10.25 14.45
N ALA A 469 -18.28 -10.08 15.37
CA ALA A 469 -18.34 -10.80 16.64
C ALA A 469 -19.61 -10.45 17.41
N ASP A 470 -19.97 -9.17 17.51
CA ASP A 470 -21.19 -8.70 18.18
C ASP A 470 -22.48 -9.13 17.47
N GLN A 471 -22.39 -9.60 16.21
CA GLN A 471 -23.49 -10.26 15.51
C GLN A 471 -23.64 -11.75 15.87
N GLY A 472 -22.84 -12.27 16.80
CA GLY A 472 -22.95 -13.63 17.34
C GLY A 472 -21.95 -14.64 16.77
N PHE A 473 -20.80 -14.17 16.30
CA PHE A 473 -19.71 -15.02 15.83
C PHE A 473 -18.51 -15.03 16.80
N ALA A 474 -17.77 -16.15 16.83
CA ALA A 474 -16.40 -16.13 17.28
C ALA A 474 -15.53 -15.80 16.06
N VAL A 475 -14.93 -14.61 16.02
CA VAL A 475 -14.12 -14.19 14.86
C VAL A 475 -12.67 -14.52 15.11
N VAL A 476 -12.03 -15.19 14.14
CA VAL A 476 -10.61 -15.55 14.18
C VAL A 476 -9.88 -14.85 13.05
N VAL A 477 -8.88 -14.05 13.39
CA VAL A 477 -7.99 -13.35 12.44
C VAL A 477 -6.59 -13.96 12.58
N THR A 478 -5.95 -14.31 11.44
CA THR A 478 -4.65 -15.00 11.48
C THR A 478 -3.72 -14.45 10.42
N ASP A 479 -2.49 -14.13 10.84
CA ASP A 479 -1.35 -13.88 9.96
C ASP A 479 -0.45 -15.13 9.95
N GLY A 480 -0.36 -15.76 8.79
CA GLY A 480 0.40 -16.98 8.55
C GLY A 480 1.69 -16.74 7.77
N ARG A 481 2.31 -17.82 7.32
CA ARG A 481 3.51 -17.77 6.47
C ARG A 481 3.21 -17.07 5.14
N GLY A 482 4.18 -16.34 4.64
CA GLY A 482 4.06 -15.41 3.51
C GLY A 482 3.80 -13.96 3.93
N THR A 483 3.26 -13.70 5.13
CA THR A 483 3.07 -12.34 5.64
C THR A 483 4.40 -11.72 6.08
N PRO A 484 4.56 -10.38 6.02
CA PRO A 484 5.83 -9.73 6.28
C PRO A 484 6.24 -9.67 7.77
N GLY A 485 7.52 -9.43 8.03
CA GLY A 485 8.03 -9.08 9.35
C GLY A 485 8.52 -10.22 10.21
N ARG A 486 8.63 -11.44 9.66
CA ARG A 486 9.12 -12.62 10.40
C ARG A 486 10.31 -13.30 9.73
N GLY A 487 11.05 -12.55 8.92
CA GLY A 487 12.24 -12.99 8.22
C GLY A 487 11.95 -13.67 6.90
N SER A 488 13.01 -13.78 6.09
CA SER A 488 12.92 -14.23 4.70
C SER A 488 12.38 -15.66 4.53
N VAL A 489 12.73 -16.58 5.41
CA VAL A 489 12.23 -17.97 5.37
C VAL A 489 10.70 -18.03 5.55
N TRP A 490 10.17 -17.18 6.42
CA TRP A 490 8.74 -17.07 6.66
C TRP A 490 8.02 -16.47 5.45
N GLU A 491 8.52 -15.37 4.93
CA GLU A 491 7.94 -14.66 3.80
C GLU A 491 7.99 -15.52 2.52
N ARG A 492 9.10 -16.23 2.29
CA ARG A 492 9.30 -17.09 1.10
C ARG A 492 8.61 -18.45 1.16
N ALA A 493 7.94 -18.78 2.26
CA ALA A 493 7.19 -20.03 2.36
C ALA A 493 6.07 -20.18 1.31
N VAL A 494 5.66 -19.08 0.66
CA VAL A 494 4.65 -19.05 -0.41
C VAL A 494 5.25 -18.99 -1.82
N SER A 495 6.57 -19.07 -1.96
CA SER A 495 7.23 -19.11 -3.27
C SER A 495 6.81 -20.38 -4.03
N GLY A 496 6.27 -20.19 -5.22
CA GLY A 496 5.74 -21.26 -6.09
C GLY A 496 4.34 -21.77 -5.71
N ASP A 497 3.78 -21.39 -4.55
CA ASP A 497 2.45 -21.86 -4.13
C ASP A 497 1.75 -20.84 -3.22
N LEU A 498 0.88 -20.03 -3.77
CA LEU A 498 0.06 -19.07 -3.05
C LEU A 498 -1.19 -19.68 -2.39
N ALA A 499 -1.45 -20.97 -2.61
CA ALA A 499 -2.68 -21.65 -2.19
C ALA A 499 -2.50 -22.47 -0.90
N THR A 500 -1.54 -23.41 -0.90
CA THR A 500 -1.49 -24.49 0.10
C THR A 500 -1.05 -23.96 1.47
N VAL A 501 0.03 -23.20 1.51
CA VAL A 501 0.59 -22.69 2.78
C VAL A 501 -0.37 -21.75 3.48
N PRO A 502 -0.92 -20.68 2.83
CA PRO A 502 -1.87 -19.79 3.49
C PRO A 502 -3.13 -20.50 3.99
N LEU A 503 -3.69 -21.44 3.22
CA LEU A 503 -4.88 -22.17 3.63
C LEU A 503 -4.62 -23.09 4.84
N ASN A 504 -3.50 -23.80 4.85
CA ASN A 504 -3.13 -24.68 5.95
C ASN A 504 -2.90 -23.89 7.25
N ASP A 505 -2.31 -22.71 7.16
CA ASP A 505 -2.07 -21.85 8.32
C ASP A 505 -3.40 -21.35 8.93
N GLN A 506 -4.42 -21.04 8.13
CA GLN A 506 -5.74 -20.71 8.64
C GLN A 506 -6.38 -21.88 9.39
N ILE A 507 -6.21 -23.10 8.88
CA ILE A 507 -6.75 -24.33 9.51
C ILE A 507 -6.00 -24.64 10.81
N GLU A 508 -4.67 -24.51 10.83
CA GLU A 508 -3.87 -24.68 12.04
C GLU A 508 -4.33 -23.70 13.14
N ALA A 509 -4.46 -22.43 12.80
CA ALA A 509 -4.91 -21.39 13.72
C ALA A 509 -6.30 -21.68 14.29
N LEU A 510 -7.26 -22.04 13.43
CA LEU A 510 -8.62 -22.43 13.84
C LEU A 510 -8.60 -23.59 14.84
N GLN A 511 -7.87 -24.65 14.52
CA GLN A 511 -7.74 -25.84 15.38
C GLN A 511 -7.04 -25.52 16.69
N PHE A 512 -6.01 -24.66 16.65
CA PHE A 512 -5.30 -24.22 17.84
C PHE A 512 -6.24 -23.44 18.80
N VAL A 513 -6.95 -22.44 18.29
CA VAL A 513 -7.90 -21.67 19.12
C VAL A 513 -9.00 -22.57 19.67
N ALA A 514 -9.51 -23.50 18.89
CA ALA A 514 -10.52 -24.46 19.35
C ALA A 514 -10.03 -25.38 20.48
N ARG A 515 -8.73 -25.65 20.59
CA ARG A 515 -8.15 -26.36 21.73
C ARG A 515 -7.96 -25.46 22.98
N LYS A 516 -7.73 -24.16 22.77
CA LYS A 516 -7.49 -23.18 23.87
C LYS A 516 -8.78 -22.65 24.50
N THR A 517 -9.90 -22.72 23.78
CA THR A 517 -11.20 -22.21 24.27
C THR A 517 -12.37 -23.13 23.87
N SER A 518 -13.40 -23.16 24.71
CA SER A 518 -14.64 -23.94 24.44
C SER A 518 -15.67 -23.17 23.61
N HIS A 519 -15.38 -21.93 23.17
CA HIS A 519 -16.36 -21.04 22.57
C HIS A 519 -16.64 -21.26 21.08
N LEU A 520 -15.86 -22.09 20.38
CA LEU A 520 -15.96 -22.31 18.93
C LEU A 520 -16.85 -23.53 18.62
N ASP A 521 -17.82 -23.34 17.72
CA ASP A 521 -18.56 -24.45 17.09
C ASP A 521 -17.96 -24.78 15.73
N LEU A 522 -17.07 -25.78 15.69
CA LEU A 522 -16.40 -26.21 14.47
C LEU A 522 -17.32 -26.87 13.43
N ARG A 523 -18.59 -27.08 13.72
CA ARG A 523 -19.62 -27.53 12.75
C ARG A 523 -20.22 -26.36 11.97
N ARG A 524 -19.89 -25.12 12.33
CA ARG A 524 -20.40 -23.90 11.73
C ARG A 524 -19.24 -22.91 11.52
N VAL A 525 -18.38 -23.20 10.55
CA VAL A 525 -17.20 -22.36 10.24
C VAL A 525 -17.43 -21.66 8.92
N ALA A 526 -17.36 -20.34 8.94
CA ALA A 526 -17.35 -19.47 7.78
C ALA A 526 -15.96 -18.86 7.58
N ILE A 527 -15.68 -18.41 6.38
CA ILE A 527 -14.51 -17.58 6.07
C ILE A 527 -14.91 -16.43 5.16
N ARG A 528 -14.37 -15.25 5.41
CA ARG A 528 -14.54 -14.07 4.55
C ARG A 528 -13.21 -13.42 4.27
N GLY A 529 -13.10 -12.70 3.17
CA GLY A 529 -11.91 -11.92 2.87
C GLY A 529 -12.08 -11.06 1.64
N TRP A 530 -11.11 -10.16 1.43
CA TRP A 530 -11.07 -9.26 0.28
C TRP A 530 -9.74 -9.40 -0.44
N SER A 531 -9.71 -9.25 -1.79
CA SER A 531 -8.48 -9.36 -2.59
C SER A 531 -7.83 -10.74 -2.41
N PHE A 532 -6.59 -10.82 -1.93
CA PHE A 532 -5.95 -12.10 -1.56
C PHE A 532 -6.79 -12.86 -0.50
N GLY A 533 -7.34 -12.18 0.48
CA GLY A 533 -8.26 -12.78 1.46
C GLY A 533 -9.53 -13.34 0.81
N GLY A 534 -10.02 -12.69 -0.25
CA GLY A 534 -11.13 -13.19 -1.09
C GLY A 534 -10.75 -14.45 -1.86
N TYR A 535 -9.55 -14.49 -2.44
CA TYR A 535 -8.96 -15.69 -3.02
C TYR A 535 -8.93 -16.83 -1.99
N LEU A 536 -8.37 -16.57 -0.82
CA LEU A 536 -8.25 -17.55 0.25
C LEU A 536 -9.60 -18.05 0.75
N ALA A 537 -10.62 -17.18 0.83
CA ALA A 537 -11.97 -17.54 1.23
C ALA A 537 -12.64 -18.47 0.20
N ALA A 538 -12.53 -18.17 -1.10
CA ALA A 538 -13.05 -19.04 -2.15
C ALA A 538 -12.30 -20.38 -2.19
N LEU A 539 -10.96 -20.35 -2.11
CA LEU A 539 -10.11 -21.55 -2.05
C LEU A 539 -10.51 -22.47 -0.89
N ALA A 540 -10.82 -21.91 0.28
CA ALA A 540 -11.16 -22.65 1.48
C ALA A 540 -12.37 -23.57 1.28
N VAL A 541 -13.47 -23.09 0.69
CA VAL A 541 -14.66 -23.90 0.44
C VAL A 541 -14.52 -24.83 -0.75
N LEU A 542 -13.60 -24.54 -1.66
CA LEU A 542 -13.28 -25.43 -2.79
C LEU A 542 -12.40 -26.60 -2.36
N ARG A 543 -11.33 -26.35 -1.59
CA ARG A 543 -10.38 -27.42 -1.20
C ARG A 543 -10.71 -28.10 0.13
N ARG A 544 -11.35 -27.40 1.07
CA ARG A 544 -11.59 -27.91 2.43
C ARG A 544 -13.05 -27.73 2.88
N PRO A 545 -14.03 -28.28 2.11
CA PRO A 545 -15.45 -28.26 2.48
C PRO A 545 -15.76 -29.07 3.76
N ASP A 546 -14.83 -29.89 4.23
CA ASP A 546 -14.85 -30.57 5.52
C ASP A 546 -14.64 -29.64 6.72
N VAL A 547 -13.90 -28.54 6.52
CA VAL A 547 -13.61 -27.53 7.56
C VAL A 547 -14.51 -26.29 7.41
N PHE A 548 -14.63 -25.77 6.19
CA PHE A 548 -15.34 -24.52 5.90
C PHE A 548 -16.72 -24.81 5.33
N HIS A 549 -17.75 -24.21 5.93
CA HIS A 549 -19.15 -24.49 5.63
C HIS A 549 -19.80 -23.41 4.76
N THR A 550 -19.21 -22.23 4.67
CA THR A 550 -19.60 -21.15 3.77
C THR A 550 -18.46 -20.16 3.58
N ALA A 551 -18.44 -19.42 2.46
CA ALA A 551 -17.43 -18.40 2.20
C ALA A 551 -18.01 -17.15 1.55
N ILE A 552 -17.40 -16.00 1.87
CA ILE A 552 -17.61 -14.72 1.21
C ILE A 552 -16.27 -14.27 0.63
N ALA A 553 -16.20 -14.15 -0.69
CA ALA A 553 -15.01 -13.76 -1.44
C ALA A 553 -15.22 -12.41 -2.12
N GLY A 554 -14.64 -11.36 -1.54
CA GLY A 554 -14.68 -10.01 -2.09
C GLY A 554 -13.48 -9.75 -3.00
N ALA A 555 -13.71 -9.26 -4.20
CA ALA A 555 -12.70 -8.96 -5.23
C ALA A 555 -11.60 -10.03 -5.32
N PRO A 556 -11.95 -11.35 -5.41
CA PRO A 556 -10.98 -12.43 -5.31
C PRO A 556 -10.08 -12.50 -6.54
N VAL A 557 -8.76 -12.73 -6.33
CA VAL A 557 -7.84 -13.11 -7.42
C VAL A 557 -8.04 -14.60 -7.71
N THR A 558 -8.82 -14.96 -8.72
CA THR A 558 -9.20 -16.36 -8.99
C THR A 558 -8.31 -17.06 -10.02
N GLU A 559 -7.63 -16.26 -10.83
CA GLU A 559 -6.66 -16.72 -11.84
C GLU A 559 -5.46 -15.75 -11.87
N TRP A 560 -4.33 -16.21 -11.42
CA TRP A 560 -3.14 -15.36 -11.25
C TRP A 560 -2.56 -14.82 -12.56
N ARG A 561 -2.86 -15.42 -13.72
CA ARG A 561 -2.49 -14.89 -15.04
C ARG A 561 -3.23 -13.60 -15.41
N LEU A 562 -4.30 -13.24 -14.68
CA LEU A 562 -5.03 -12.00 -14.84
C LEU A 562 -4.55 -10.89 -13.88
N TYR A 563 -3.57 -11.17 -13.02
CA TYR A 563 -3.01 -10.18 -12.13
C TYR A 563 -1.66 -9.67 -12.65
N ASP A 564 -1.11 -8.58 -12.08
CA ASP A 564 0.02 -7.89 -12.67
C ASP A 564 1.33 -8.70 -12.64
N THR A 565 2.28 -8.27 -13.48
CA THR A 565 3.58 -8.92 -13.66
C THR A 565 4.42 -8.92 -12.40
N HIS A 566 4.49 -7.80 -11.67
CA HIS A 566 5.44 -7.66 -10.57
C HIS A 566 5.01 -8.47 -9.35
N TYR A 567 3.74 -8.33 -8.90
CA TYR A 567 3.23 -9.13 -7.80
C TYR A 567 3.29 -10.62 -8.12
N THR A 568 2.73 -10.98 -9.26
CA THR A 568 2.50 -12.41 -9.57
C THR A 568 3.78 -13.15 -9.92
N GLU A 569 4.63 -12.56 -10.76
CA GLU A 569 5.89 -13.20 -11.18
C GLU A 569 6.91 -13.29 -10.03
N ARG A 570 6.80 -12.43 -9.00
CA ARG A 570 7.58 -12.56 -7.76
C ARG A 570 7.37 -13.91 -7.09
N TYR A 571 6.11 -14.33 -6.98
CA TYR A 571 5.75 -15.54 -6.23
C TYR A 571 5.65 -16.78 -7.10
N LEU A 572 5.17 -16.67 -8.33
CA LEU A 572 4.88 -17.79 -9.21
C LEU A 572 5.81 -17.89 -10.44
N GLY A 573 6.70 -16.91 -10.62
CA GLY A 573 7.58 -16.83 -11.78
C GLY A 573 6.82 -16.44 -13.08
N ASP A 574 7.49 -16.56 -14.23
CA ASP A 574 6.89 -16.28 -15.53
C ASP A 574 5.93 -17.42 -15.95
N PRO A 575 4.63 -17.15 -16.16
CA PRO A 575 3.64 -18.16 -16.54
C PRO A 575 3.96 -18.88 -17.86
N ASN A 576 4.78 -18.27 -18.73
CA ASN A 576 5.20 -18.90 -19.99
C ASN A 576 6.20 -20.04 -19.78
N THR A 577 6.90 -20.05 -18.66
CA THR A 577 7.91 -21.09 -18.30
C THR A 577 7.53 -21.89 -17.06
N GLN A 578 6.68 -21.35 -16.18
CA GLN A 578 6.31 -21.92 -14.88
C GLN A 578 4.79 -22.07 -14.74
N SER A 579 4.10 -22.49 -15.81
CA SER A 579 2.64 -22.55 -15.86
C SER A 579 2.03 -23.46 -14.79
N GLU A 580 2.75 -24.51 -14.33
CA GLU A 580 2.29 -25.43 -13.29
C GLU A 580 2.03 -24.74 -11.94
N GLN A 581 2.82 -23.71 -11.57
CA GLN A 581 2.62 -22.94 -10.34
C GLN A 581 1.33 -22.11 -10.41
N TYR A 582 1.01 -21.58 -11.59
CA TYR A 582 -0.24 -20.86 -11.84
C TYR A 582 -1.44 -21.79 -11.78
N ASP A 583 -1.34 -22.96 -12.42
CA ASP A 583 -2.42 -23.97 -12.42
C ASP A 583 -2.69 -24.48 -11.00
N ALA A 584 -1.64 -24.70 -10.20
CA ALA A 584 -1.76 -25.10 -8.80
C ALA A 584 -2.41 -24.03 -7.90
N SER A 585 -2.25 -22.74 -8.25
CA SER A 585 -2.79 -21.62 -7.51
C SER A 585 -4.12 -21.10 -8.07
N SER A 586 -4.56 -21.55 -9.28
CA SER A 586 -5.82 -21.14 -9.90
C SER A 586 -7.03 -21.77 -9.21
N LEU A 587 -8.13 -21.01 -9.08
CA LEU A 587 -9.41 -21.52 -8.55
C LEU A 587 -10.30 -22.13 -9.65
N LEU A 588 -10.05 -21.80 -10.92
CA LEU A 588 -10.92 -22.20 -12.02
C LEU A 588 -11.01 -23.74 -12.19
N PRO A 589 -9.90 -24.50 -12.10
CA PRO A 589 -9.95 -25.96 -12.18
C PRO A 589 -10.71 -26.61 -11.03
N LEU A 590 -10.82 -25.93 -9.88
CA LEU A 590 -11.48 -26.42 -8.67
C LEU A 590 -13.00 -26.19 -8.68
N ALA A 591 -13.56 -25.55 -9.71
CA ALA A 591 -14.97 -25.18 -9.77
C ALA A 591 -15.93 -26.37 -9.54
N SER A 592 -15.59 -27.59 -10.04
CA SER A 592 -16.37 -28.80 -9.82
C SER A 592 -16.45 -29.26 -8.36
N ASP A 593 -15.52 -28.81 -7.52
CA ASP A 593 -15.39 -29.28 -6.14
C ASP A 593 -16.22 -28.46 -5.16
N LEU A 594 -16.86 -27.36 -5.60
CA LEU A 594 -17.71 -26.54 -4.74
C LEU A 594 -18.89 -27.37 -4.18
N GLN A 595 -18.94 -27.51 -2.86
CA GLN A 595 -20.01 -28.21 -2.12
C GLN A 595 -20.68 -27.31 -1.08
N ARG A 596 -20.19 -26.10 -0.88
CA ARG A 596 -20.59 -25.18 0.17
C ARG A 596 -21.10 -23.86 -0.42
N PRO A 597 -21.99 -23.13 0.25
CA PRO A 597 -22.40 -21.81 -0.19
C PRO A 597 -21.22 -20.88 -0.38
N LEU A 598 -21.20 -20.18 -1.51
CA LEU A 598 -20.17 -19.20 -1.87
C LEU A 598 -20.85 -17.92 -2.39
N LEU A 599 -20.50 -16.79 -1.78
CA LEU A 599 -20.84 -15.45 -2.27
C LEU A 599 -19.59 -14.79 -2.85
N LEU A 600 -19.66 -14.42 -4.12
CA LEU A 600 -18.65 -13.64 -4.82
C LEU A 600 -19.11 -12.17 -4.87
N ILE A 601 -18.26 -11.23 -4.47
CA ILE A 601 -18.54 -9.79 -4.49
C ILE A 601 -17.47 -9.11 -5.32
N HIS A 602 -17.84 -8.21 -6.27
CA HIS A 602 -16.83 -7.53 -7.09
C HIS A 602 -17.28 -6.16 -7.55
N GLY A 603 -16.37 -5.17 -7.46
CA GLY A 603 -16.51 -3.86 -8.07
C GLY A 603 -16.35 -3.95 -9.59
N LEU A 604 -17.35 -3.50 -10.35
CA LEU A 604 -17.28 -3.59 -11.83
C LEU A 604 -16.33 -2.57 -12.46
N ALA A 605 -15.89 -1.55 -11.70
CA ALA A 605 -14.92 -0.55 -12.13
C ALA A 605 -13.49 -0.85 -11.61
N ASP A 606 -13.26 -2.01 -10.99
CA ASP A 606 -11.97 -2.44 -10.45
C ASP A 606 -10.93 -2.57 -11.57
N ASP A 607 -9.86 -1.77 -11.49
CA ASP A 607 -8.74 -1.76 -12.45
C ASP A 607 -7.44 -2.33 -11.83
N ASN A 608 -7.54 -2.87 -10.62
CA ASN A 608 -6.47 -3.62 -9.97
C ASN A 608 -6.73 -5.12 -10.07
N VAL A 609 -7.76 -5.63 -9.37
CA VAL A 609 -8.26 -7.00 -9.54
C VAL A 609 -9.49 -6.92 -10.43
N VAL A 610 -9.31 -7.07 -11.73
CA VAL A 610 -10.38 -6.86 -12.71
C VAL A 610 -11.56 -7.81 -12.50
N ALA A 611 -12.78 -7.36 -12.78
CA ALA A 611 -14.00 -8.16 -12.60
C ALA A 611 -14.00 -9.51 -13.35
N ALA A 612 -13.12 -9.67 -14.35
CA ALA A 612 -12.91 -10.91 -15.08
C ALA A 612 -12.59 -12.10 -14.15
N HIS A 613 -11.87 -11.88 -13.05
CA HIS A 613 -11.60 -12.92 -12.06
C HIS A 613 -12.88 -13.56 -11.53
N THR A 614 -13.81 -12.75 -11.01
CA THR A 614 -15.09 -13.24 -10.49
C THR A 614 -15.96 -13.83 -11.60
N LEU A 615 -16.01 -13.19 -12.77
CA LEU A 615 -16.85 -13.63 -13.88
C LEU A 615 -16.39 -14.98 -14.46
N GLN A 616 -15.09 -15.21 -14.58
CA GLN A 616 -14.55 -16.48 -15.04
C GLN A 616 -14.80 -17.62 -14.03
N LEU A 617 -14.59 -17.38 -12.73
CA LEU A 617 -14.90 -18.37 -11.70
C LEU A 617 -16.41 -18.68 -11.66
N SER A 618 -17.28 -17.66 -11.73
CA SER A 618 -18.73 -17.82 -11.77
C SER A 618 -19.15 -18.65 -13.00
N SER A 619 -18.57 -18.38 -14.18
CA SER A 619 -18.82 -19.17 -15.39
C SER A 619 -18.39 -20.63 -15.25
N ALA A 620 -17.21 -20.88 -14.67
CA ALA A 620 -16.72 -22.24 -14.42
C ALA A 620 -17.60 -23.00 -13.42
N LEU A 621 -18.04 -22.36 -12.33
CA LEU A 621 -18.95 -22.92 -11.36
C LEU A 621 -20.31 -23.27 -11.98
N LEU A 622 -20.87 -22.37 -12.79
CA LEU A 622 -22.12 -22.62 -13.50
C LEU A 622 -22.01 -23.78 -14.48
N ALA A 623 -20.92 -23.84 -15.25
CA ALA A 623 -20.64 -24.94 -16.19
C ALA A 623 -20.49 -26.28 -15.46
N ALA A 624 -19.96 -26.29 -14.23
CA ALA A 624 -19.86 -27.46 -13.37
C ALA A 624 -21.18 -27.80 -12.61
N GLY A 625 -22.26 -27.02 -12.81
CA GLY A 625 -23.54 -27.21 -12.12
C GLY A 625 -23.47 -26.87 -10.63
N ARG A 626 -22.60 -25.96 -10.23
CA ARG A 626 -22.41 -25.55 -8.82
C ARG A 626 -23.11 -24.23 -8.53
N THR A 627 -24.06 -24.28 -7.60
CA THR A 627 -24.82 -23.11 -7.17
C THR A 627 -23.94 -22.16 -6.36
N HIS A 628 -23.95 -20.89 -6.70
CA HIS A 628 -23.23 -19.81 -6.01
C HIS A 628 -23.99 -18.49 -6.19
N GLU A 629 -23.59 -17.46 -5.46
CA GLU A 629 -24.15 -16.11 -5.56
C GLU A 629 -23.09 -15.14 -6.02
N VAL A 630 -23.49 -14.12 -6.80
CA VAL A 630 -22.62 -13.04 -7.27
C VAL A 630 -23.29 -11.71 -6.96
N LEU A 631 -22.58 -10.82 -6.24
CA LEU A 631 -22.98 -9.44 -5.98
C LEU A 631 -22.06 -8.49 -6.76
N PRO A 632 -22.48 -8.00 -7.94
CA PRO A 632 -21.73 -6.97 -8.65
C PRO A 632 -21.97 -5.60 -8.01
N LEU A 633 -20.89 -4.82 -7.79
CA LEU A 633 -20.97 -3.46 -7.27
C LEU A 633 -20.71 -2.48 -8.42
N VAL A 634 -21.76 -1.81 -8.86
CA VAL A 634 -21.71 -0.87 -10.00
C VAL A 634 -20.99 0.41 -9.59
N GLY A 635 -20.03 0.88 -10.42
CA GLY A 635 -19.27 2.10 -10.16
C GLY A 635 -18.27 2.02 -9.02
N VAL A 636 -18.10 0.82 -8.43
CA VAL A 636 -17.15 0.56 -7.35
C VAL A 636 -15.86 0.00 -7.93
N THR A 637 -14.73 0.51 -7.48
CA THR A 637 -13.37 0.06 -7.79
C THR A 637 -12.92 -1.06 -6.85
N HIS A 638 -11.62 -1.24 -6.65
CA HIS A 638 -11.10 -2.27 -5.73
C HIS A 638 -11.51 -2.05 -4.27
N MET A 639 -11.73 -0.79 -3.89
CA MET A 639 -12.18 -0.39 -2.55
C MET A 639 -13.64 0.08 -2.59
N THR A 640 -14.31 0.03 -1.43
CA THR A 640 -15.69 0.51 -1.24
C THR A 640 -15.69 1.77 -0.36
N PRO A 641 -15.21 2.93 -0.87
CA PRO A 641 -15.08 4.14 -0.06
C PRO A 641 -16.41 4.83 0.25
N GLN A 642 -17.48 4.49 -0.46
CA GLN A 642 -18.80 5.09 -0.25
C GLN A 642 -19.40 4.53 1.04
N GLU A 643 -19.62 5.37 2.03
CA GLU A 643 -20.11 5.01 3.37
C GLU A 643 -21.36 4.10 3.31
N GLN A 644 -22.39 4.52 2.57
CA GLN A 644 -23.62 3.75 2.44
C GLN A 644 -23.40 2.38 1.76
N VAL A 645 -22.49 2.29 0.79
CA VAL A 645 -22.17 1.02 0.14
C VAL A 645 -21.44 0.11 1.12
N ALA A 646 -20.45 0.64 1.85
CA ALA A 646 -19.70 -0.11 2.83
C ALA A 646 -20.58 -0.66 3.96
N GLU A 647 -21.47 0.17 4.52
CA GLU A 647 -22.42 -0.24 5.55
C GLU A 647 -23.36 -1.36 5.05
N ASN A 648 -24.05 -1.13 3.93
CA ASN A 648 -25.00 -2.10 3.39
C ASN A 648 -24.29 -3.39 2.95
N LEU A 649 -23.04 -3.32 2.53
CA LEU A 649 -22.24 -4.49 2.19
C LEU A 649 -21.96 -5.37 3.42
N LEU A 650 -21.70 -4.78 4.59
CA LEU A 650 -21.57 -5.53 5.85
C LEU A 650 -22.87 -6.22 6.22
N LEU A 651 -24.01 -5.53 6.12
CA LEU A 651 -25.33 -6.10 6.40
C LEU A 651 -25.68 -7.25 5.43
N HIS A 652 -25.35 -7.10 4.14
CA HIS A 652 -25.58 -8.15 3.15
C HIS A 652 -24.72 -9.38 3.42
N GLN A 653 -23.45 -9.20 3.79
CA GLN A 653 -22.56 -10.29 4.19
C GLN A 653 -23.11 -11.02 5.43
N LEU A 654 -23.58 -10.28 6.43
CA LEU A 654 -24.18 -10.85 7.63
C LEU A 654 -25.42 -11.71 7.32
N ASP A 655 -26.33 -11.21 6.47
CA ASP A 655 -27.51 -11.97 6.02
C ASP A 655 -27.09 -13.28 5.33
N PHE A 656 -26.12 -13.19 4.41
CA PHE A 656 -25.59 -14.39 3.74
C PHE A 656 -25.03 -15.40 4.74
N LEU A 657 -24.22 -14.98 5.72
CA LEU A 657 -23.67 -15.88 6.74
C LEU A 657 -24.76 -16.56 7.56
N ARG A 658 -25.80 -15.81 8.00
CA ARG A 658 -26.89 -16.33 8.82
C ARG A 658 -27.73 -17.40 8.11
N ARG A 659 -28.01 -17.21 6.81
CA ARG A 659 -28.82 -18.17 6.05
C ARG A 659 -28.03 -19.35 5.47
N SER A 660 -26.68 -19.21 5.37
CA SER A 660 -25.82 -20.20 4.74
C SER A 660 -25.14 -21.15 5.72
N LEU A 661 -25.00 -20.76 6.98
CA LEU A 661 -24.48 -21.66 8.01
C LEU A 661 -25.54 -22.63 8.50
N PRO A 662 -25.18 -23.88 8.84
CA PRO A 662 -26.11 -24.85 9.43
C PRO A 662 -26.79 -24.31 10.68
N SER A 663 -28.05 -24.69 10.89
CA SER A 663 -28.74 -24.38 12.13
C SER A 663 -28.02 -24.95 13.35
N PRO A 664 -28.10 -24.32 14.53
CA PRO A 664 -27.62 -24.91 15.77
C PRO A 664 -28.25 -26.26 15.99
N ALA A 665 -27.47 -27.27 16.36
CA ALA A 665 -27.96 -28.63 16.67
C ALA A 665 -28.65 -28.66 18.06
#